data_ebd114780140d674f4cd34bd0cad84f0
#
_entry.id   ebd114780140d674f4cd34bd0cad84f0
#
_cell.length_a   1.000
_cell.length_b   1.000
_cell.length_c   1.000
_cell.angle_alpha   90.00
_cell.angle_beta   90.00
_cell.angle_gamma   90.00
#
_symmetry.space_group_name_H-M   'P 1'
#
loop_
_entity.id
_entity.type
_entity.pdbx_description
1 polymer ?
#
loop_
_entity_poly.entity_id
_entity_poly.type
_entity_poly.pdbx_seq_one_letter_code
_entity_poly.pdbx_strand_id
1 'polypeptide(L)'
;MRPVTDITRRVAPFHVVSEFQPSGDQPQAIAELEKRVNSGEQDVVLLGATGTGKTATVAWLAERLQRPMLVMQPNKTLAAQFAQELRTFFPDNAVEYFVSYYDYYQPEAYIPQTDTYIEKDSSLNKEVERLRHSATNSLLTRRDVIVVSTVSAIYGLGTPQEYVDRMIPLEVGQEWDRDELLRDLVTNQYVRNDISGERGTFRVRGDTLEIFPVYEENALRVEFFGDEIEALTTMHPLTGEIISEDEQVYVFPATHYVAGPERMERAIASIQQELEDRLAVLERDGKLLEAQRLRMRTTYDIEMMQQVGACAGIENYSRHIDGRAPGSAPNCLLDYFPEDFVLVIDESHVTVPQIGGMYEGDMSRKRTLVEHGFRLPSAMDNRPLKFDEFTQRIGQTVYLSATPGSYETERAHGVVEQIIRPTGLVDPEIIVKPTRGQIDDLMGEIRTRVDRGDRVLVTTLTKKMAEDLTDYLMEHGIRTRYLHSEIDTLKRIELLKELRMGEFDVLVGINLLREGLDLPEVSLVAILDADKEGFLRSERSLIQTVGRAARNVNGQVIMYADQITDSMQVAIDETNRRRDIQMAYNKEHGIDPQPLRKKIGDITEMLAREGADTDELVEKFNYGKGHRGYNSMITDEQRAAQGRRLDVSKMAEEDLGKLIVDLTTEMRSAAGELKFEVAARLRDEIADLKKELRQMVEANR
;
A
#
# COMPACT_ATOMS: atom_id res chain seq x y z
N MET A 1 5.01 -11.75 20.96
CA MET A 1 4.80 -13.12 21.55
C MET A 1 3.51 -13.65 20.94
N ARG A 2 3.52 -14.85 20.38
CA ARG A 2 2.34 -15.44 19.74
C ARG A 2 1.25 -15.70 20.77
N PRO A 3 -0.04 -15.55 20.41
CA PRO A 3 -1.13 -15.74 21.36
C PRO A 3 -1.28 -17.20 21.74
N VAL A 4 -1.58 -17.43 23.02
CA VAL A 4 -2.07 -18.71 23.52
C VAL A 4 -3.59 -18.67 23.39
N THR A 5 -4.17 -19.61 22.68
CA THR A 5 -5.61 -19.66 22.43
C THR A 5 -6.11 -21.08 22.39
N ASP A 6 -7.32 -21.31 22.91
CA ASP A 6 -8.06 -22.57 22.81
C ASP A 6 -8.84 -22.70 21.51
N ILE A 7 -8.78 -21.68 20.62
CA ILE A 7 -9.43 -21.72 19.31
C ILE A 7 -8.83 -22.86 18.50
N THR A 8 -9.67 -23.81 18.15
CA THR A 8 -9.30 -24.86 17.20
C THR A 8 -9.32 -24.24 15.80
N ARG A 9 -8.14 -23.97 15.24
CA ARG A 9 -8.04 -23.41 13.90
C ARG A 9 -8.61 -24.39 12.89
N ARG A 10 -9.51 -23.90 12.03
CA ARG A 10 -10.04 -24.68 10.91
C ARG A 10 -8.88 -25.09 10.01
N VAL A 11 -8.80 -26.40 9.71
CA VAL A 11 -7.83 -26.98 8.80
C VAL A 11 -8.54 -27.34 7.51
N ALA A 12 -8.20 -26.64 6.43
CA ALA A 12 -8.58 -27.02 5.07
C ALA A 12 -7.28 -27.16 4.26
N PRO A 13 -7.19 -28.11 3.31
CA PRO A 13 -6.02 -28.19 2.46
C PRO A 13 -5.98 -27.00 1.50
N PHE A 14 -4.79 -26.47 1.24
CA PHE A 14 -4.58 -25.64 0.08
C PHE A 14 -4.76 -26.50 -1.18
N HIS A 15 -5.64 -26.07 -2.05
CA HIS A 15 -5.88 -26.73 -3.32
C HIS A 15 -5.93 -25.72 -4.45
N VAL A 16 -4.99 -25.86 -5.40
CA VAL A 16 -4.90 -24.97 -6.55
C VAL A 16 -5.94 -25.35 -7.59
N VAL A 17 -6.83 -24.39 -7.88
CA VAL A 17 -7.78 -24.49 -9.01
C VAL A 17 -7.20 -23.69 -10.17
N SER A 18 -6.85 -24.37 -11.26
CA SER A 18 -6.24 -23.73 -12.42
C SER A 18 -6.57 -24.46 -13.71
N GLU A 19 -6.82 -23.69 -14.77
CA GLU A 19 -6.93 -24.25 -16.14
C GLU A 19 -5.57 -24.68 -16.70
N PHE A 20 -4.47 -24.26 -16.03
CA PHE A 20 -3.10 -24.53 -16.46
C PHE A 20 -2.43 -25.51 -15.51
N GLN A 21 -1.46 -26.24 -16.03
CA GLN A 21 -0.51 -27.04 -15.26
C GLN A 21 0.86 -26.36 -15.26
N PRO A 22 1.69 -26.58 -14.22
CA PRO A 22 3.07 -26.08 -14.22
C PRO A 22 3.82 -26.52 -15.50
N SER A 23 4.47 -25.57 -16.14
CA SER A 23 5.20 -25.82 -17.39
C SER A 23 6.49 -25.01 -17.47
N GLY A 24 7.33 -25.26 -18.47
CA GLY A 24 8.67 -24.70 -18.52
C GLY A 24 9.54 -25.16 -17.34
N ASP A 25 10.15 -24.23 -16.64
CA ASP A 25 10.98 -24.50 -15.44
C ASP A 25 10.14 -24.64 -14.16
N GLN A 26 8.84 -24.30 -14.18
CA GLN A 26 7.99 -24.30 -12.98
C GLN A 26 7.97 -25.64 -12.24
N PRO A 27 7.77 -26.81 -12.90
CA PRO A 27 7.74 -28.10 -12.19
C PRO A 27 9.03 -28.38 -11.42
N GLN A 28 10.17 -28.10 -12.01
CA GLN A 28 11.48 -28.32 -11.40
C GLN A 28 11.73 -27.29 -10.29
N ALA A 29 11.40 -26.01 -10.52
CA ALA A 29 11.55 -24.96 -9.52
C ALA A 29 10.67 -25.24 -8.29
N ILE A 30 9.41 -25.62 -8.45
CA ILE A 30 8.50 -25.97 -7.35
C ILE A 30 9.07 -27.15 -6.54
N ALA A 31 9.50 -28.21 -7.21
CA ALA A 31 10.04 -29.39 -6.55
C ALA A 31 11.33 -29.08 -5.76
N GLU A 32 12.23 -28.25 -6.31
CA GLU A 32 13.46 -27.88 -5.62
C GLU A 32 13.19 -26.92 -4.45
N LEU A 33 12.25 -25.95 -4.61
CA LEU A 33 11.83 -25.08 -3.51
C LEU A 33 11.18 -25.89 -2.38
N GLU A 34 10.24 -26.79 -2.69
CA GLU A 34 9.62 -27.70 -1.72
C GLU A 34 10.67 -28.50 -0.96
N LYS A 35 11.61 -29.11 -1.66
CA LYS A 35 12.68 -29.92 -1.09
C LYS A 35 13.55 -29.10 -0.13
N ARG A 36 13.98 -27.90 -0.53
CA ARG A 36 14.82 -27.03 0.31
C ARG A 36 14.10 -26.55 1.55
N VAL A 37 12.84 -26.08 1.39
CA VAL A 37 12.03 -25.67 2.53
C VAL A 37 11.78 -26.83 3.48
N ASN A 38 11.42 -28.03 2.97
CA ASN A 38 11.20 -29.22 3.81
C ASN A 38 12.47 -29.78 4.45
N SER A 39 13.65 -29.51 3.88
CA SER A 39 14.93 -29.85 4.50
C SER A 39 15.35 -28.91 5.64
N GLY A 40 14.59 -27.84 5.88
CA GLY A 40 14.88 -26.87 6.94
C GLY A 40 15.80 -25.73 6.51
N GLU A 41 16.08 -25.56 5.22
CA GLU A 41 16.85 -24.42 4.72
C GLU A 41 16.12 -23.11 5.04
N GLN A 42 16.81 -22.15 5.63
CA GLN A 42 16.20 -20.92 6.14
C GLN A 42 15.95 -19.88 5.03
N ASP A 43 16.90 -19.75 4.12
CA ASP A 43 16.89 -18.73 3.06
C ASP A 43 17.00 -19.43 1.71
N VAL A 44 15.95 -19.37 0.91
CA VAL A 44 15.88 -19.98 -0.44
C VAL A 44 15.62 -18.91 -1.47
N VAL A 45 16.39 -18.86 -2.54
CA VAL A 45 16.27 -17.86 -3.60
C VAL A 45 15.72 -18.48 -4.87
N LEU A 46 14.63 -17.90 -5.41
CA LEU A 46 14.14 -18.15 -6.76
C LEU A 46 14.50 -16.97 -7.68
N LEU A 47 15.44 -17.20 -8.58
CA LEU A 47 15.70 -16.28 -9.67
C LEU A 47 14.68 -16.56 -10.78
N GLY A 48 13.61 -15.78 -10.77
CA GLY A 48 12.54 -15.91 -11.76
C GLY A 48 12.56 -14.76 -12.76
N ALA A 49 12.87 -15.06 -14.03
CA ALA A 49 12.81 -14.04 -15.08
C ALA A 49 11.39 -13.43 -15.16
N THR A 50 11.30 -12.21 -15.68
CA THR A 50 10.01 -11.54 -15.83
C THR A 50 9.07 -12.32 -16.73
N GLY A 51 7.83 -12.56 -16.28
CA GLY A 51 6.81 -13.27 -17.04
C GLY A 51 6.90 -14.80 -17.01
N THR A 52 7.73 -15.38 -16.13
CA THR A 52 7.81 -16.86 -15.96
C THR A 52 6.71 -17.44 -15.07
N GLY A 53 5.83 -16.58 -14.52
CA GLY A 53 4.72 -17.04 -13.67
C GLY A 53 5.13 -17.31 -12.23
N LYS A 54 5.95 -16.45 -11.61
CA LYS A 54 6.37 -16.56 -10.20
C LYS A 54 5.19 -16.70 -9.23
N THR A 55 4.09 -15.95 -9.44
CA THR A 55 2.87 -16.05 -8.62
C THR A 55 2.29 -17.46 -8.66
N ALA A 56 2.19 -18.06 -9.83
CA ALA A 56 1.72 -19.43 -10.01
C ALA A 56 2.65 -20.43 -9.30
N THR A 57 3.97 -20.25 -9.42
CA THR A 57 4.96 -21.07 -8.71
C THR A 57 4.74 -21.01 -7.19
N VAL A 58 4.48 -19.82 -6.64
CA VAL A 58 4.16 -19.64 -5.20
C VAL A 58 2.85 -20.34 -4.84
N ALA A 59 1.81 -20.28 -5.70
CA ALA A 59 0.55 -20.98 -5.46
C ALA A 59 0.75 -22.49 -5.36
N TRP A 60 1.42 -23.11 -6.32
CA TRP A 60 1.72 -24.55 -6.26
C TRP A 60 2.68 -24.92 -5.13
N LEU A 61 3.62 -24.01 -4.76
CA LEU A 61 4.46 -24.22 -3.59
C LEU A 61 3.62 -24.22 -2.30
N ALA A 62 2.65 -23.31 -2.16
CA ALA A 62 1.74 -23.29 -1.01
C ALA A 62 0.91 -24.59 -0.92
N GLU A 63 0.40 -25.09 -2.05
CA GLU A 63 -0.28 -26.40 -2.12
C GLU A 63 0.62 -27.54 -1.67
N ARG A 64 1.90 -27.53 -2.06
CA ARG A 64 2.86 -28.58 -1.67
C ARG A 64 3.24 -28.53 -0.20
N LEU A 65 3.44 -27.33 0.33
CA LEU A 65 3.89 -27.13 1.71
C LEU A 65 2.76 -27.25 2.74
N GLN A 66 1.50 -26.97 2.37
CA GLN A 66 0.34 -27.01 3.27
C GLN A 66 0.55 -26.20 4.58
N ARG A 67 1.22 -25.06 4.49
CA ARG A 67 1.57 -24.18 5.62
C ARG A 67 1.06 -22.76 5.37
N PRO A 68 0.65 -22.03 6.42
CA PRO A 68 0.32 -20.62 6.30
C PRO A 68 1.47 -19.83 5.68
N MET A 69 1.14 -18.83 4.86
CA MET A 69 2.12 -18.09 4.09
C MET A 69 1.91 -16.58 4.21
N LEU A 70 3.01 -15.84 4.41
CA LEU A 70 3.04 -14.39 4.26
C LEU A 70 3.79 -14.04 3.00
N VAL A 71 3.17 -13.30 2.10
CA VAL A 71 3.81 -12.78 0.88
C VAL A 71 4.00 -11.27 1.04
N MET A 72 5.25 -10.81 1.03
CA MET A 72 5.59 -9.39 1.12
C MET A 72 5.92 -8.81 -0.25
N GLN A 73 5.25 -7.70 -0.58
CA GLN A 73 5.37 -6.99 -1.84
C GLN A 73 5.96 -5.58 -1.63
N PRO A 74 6.67 -5.00 -2.60
CA PRO A 74 7.29 -3.69 -2.45
C PRO A 74 6.29 -2.52 -2.45
N ASN A 75 5.09 -2.71 -2.99
CA ASN A 75 4.06 -1.68 -3.05
C ASN A 75 2.64 -2.25 -3.08
N LYS A 76 1.62 -1.40 -2.85
CA LYS A 76 0.21 -1.78 -2.79
C LYS A 76 -0.30 -2.36 -4.12
N THR A 77 0.10 -1.80 -5.25
CA THR A 77 -0.35 -2.25 -6.59
C THR A 77 0.06 -3.69 -6.87
N LEU A 78 1.33 -4.02 -6.60
CA LEU A 78 1.82 -5.40 -6.75
C LEU A 78 1.19 -6.34 -5.73
N ALA A 79 0.98 -5.87 -4.51
CA ALA A 79 0.30 -6.65 -3.48
C ALA A 79 -1.16 -6.97 -3.89
N ALA A 80 -1.90 -5.99 -4.42
CA ALA A 80 -3.26 -6.19 -4.92
C ALA A 80 -3.31 -7.17 -6.10
N GLN A 81 -2.40 -7.00 -7.07
CA GLN A 81 -2.29 -7.92 -8.20
C GLN A 81 -1.99 -9.35 -7.75
N PHE A 82 -1.01 -9.52 -6.86
CA PHE A 82 -0.61 -10.83 -6.36
C PHE A 82 -1.73 -11.50 -5.57
N ALA A 83 -2.42 -10.74 -4.71
CA ALA A 83 -3.58 -11.24 -3.96
C ALA A 83 -4.72 -11.67 -4.88
N GLN A 84 -5.02 -10.89 -5.92
CA GLN A 84 -6.07 -11.22 -6.89
C GLN A 84 -5.72 -12.49 -7.69
N GLU A 85 -4.49 -12.62 -8.15
CA GLU A 85 -4.02 -13.84 -8.83
C GLU A 85 -4.12 -15.05 -7.89
N LEU A 86 -3.72 -14.94 -6.62
CA LEU A 86 -3.84 -16.03 -5.65
C LEU A 86 -5.29 -16.39 -5.32
N ARG A 87 -6.21 -15.42 -5.24
CA ARG A 87 -7.65 -15.70 -5.05
C ARG A 87 -8.23 -16.51 -6.20
N THR A 88 -7.71 -16.33 -7.42
CA THR A 88 -8.10 -17.14 -8.56
C THR A 88 -7.60 -18.58 -8.42
N PHE A 89 -6.39 -18.78 -7.88
CA PHE A 89 -5.84 -20.12 -7.63
C PHE A 89 -6.46 -20.81 -6.41
N PHE A 90 -6.90 -20.06 -5.41
CA PHE A 90 -7.43 -20.57 -4.15
C PHE A 90 -8.82 -20.01 -3.82
N PRO A 91 -9.87 -20.39 -4.59
CA PRO A 91 -11.22 -19.88 -4.38
C PRO A 91 -11.83 -20.27 -3.02
N ASP A 92 -11.39 -21.41 -2.45
CA ASP A 92 -11.95 -21.97 -1.20
C ASP A 92 -11.07 -21.72 0.04
N ASN A 93 -9.86 -21.16 -0.14
CA ASN A 93 -8.93 -20.87 0.93
C ASN A 93 -8.88 -19.37 1.24
N ALA A 94 -8.36 -19.01 2.41
CA ALA A 94 -8.26 -17.62 2.82
C ALA A 94 -7.04 -16.93 2.17
N VAL A 95 -7.31 -16.06 1.18
CA VAL A 95 -6.30 -15.17 0.60
C VAL A 95 -6.60 -13.75 1.04
N GLU A 96 -5.83 -13.28 2.00
CA GLU A 96 -6.02 -12.02 2.69
C GLU A 96 -5.09 -10.92 2.15
N TYR A 97 -5.51 -9.67 2.34
CA TYR A 97 -4.77 -8.50 1.88
C TYR A 97 -4.51 -7.56 3.05
N PHE A 98 -3.23 -7.26 3.32
CA PHE A 98 -2.83 -6.46 4.48
C PHE A 98 -1.85 -5.35 4.09
N VAL A 99 -2.39 -4.16 3.85
CA VAL A 99 -1.62 -2.97 3.46
C VAL A 99 -1.88 -1.80 4.40
N SER A 100 -1.25 -0.66 4.17
CA SER A 100 -1.50 0.54 4.97
C SER A 100 -2.95 1.03 4.81
N TYR A 101 -3.60 1.47 5.88
CA TYR A 101 -4.95 2.05 5.87
C TYR A 101 -5.10 3.27 4.96
N TYR A 102 -4.00 3.95 4.69
CA TYR A 102 -4.02 5.30 4.14
C TYR A 102 -3.77 5.26 2.64
N ASP A 103 -4.70 5.78 1.87
CA ASP A 103 -4.52 6.07 0.44
C ASP A 103 -3.70 7.34 0.27
N TYR A 104 -4.01 8.34 1.08
CA TYR A 104 -3.19 9.52 1.30
C TYR A 104 -2.70 9.53 2.75
N TYR A 105 -1.44 9.20 2.96
CA TYR A 105 -0.81 9.25 4.27
C TYR A 105 0.04 10.50 4.42
N GLN A 106 -0.51 11.50 5.07
CA GLN A 106 0.29 12.57 5.65
C GLN A 106 0.56 12.21 7.11
N PRO A 107 1.75 11.66 7.43
CA PRO A 107 2.09 11.37 8.81
C PRO A 107 2.14 12.65 9.61
N GLU A 108 1.70 12.58 10.87
CA GLU A 108 1.92 13.64 11.83
C GLU A 108 3.41 14.04 11.80
N ALA A 109 3.71 15.30 11.56
CA ALA A 109 5.07 15.79 11.47
C ALA A 109 5.17 17.24 11.98
N TYR A 110 6.36 17.64 12.37
CA TYR A 110 6.64 19.02 12.70
C TYR A 110 7.88 19.49 11.95
N ILE A 111 7.79 20.67 11.36
CA ILE A 111 8.88 21.30 10.62
C ILE A 111 9.37 22.49 11.44
N PRO A 112 10.46 22.34 12.21
CA PRO A 112 10.95 23.39 13.13
C PRO A 112 11.31 24.70 12.43
N GLN A 113 11.81 24.64 11.17
CA GLN A 113 12.25 25.81 10.43
C GLN A 113 11.10 26.79 10.10
N THR A 114 9.89 26.28 9.96
CA THR A 114 8.69 27.06 9.62
C THR A 114 7.67 27.11 10.74
N ASP A 115 7.96 26.51 11.91
CA ASP A 115 7.02 26.29 13.03
C ASP A 115 5.68 25.71 12.53
N THR A 116 5.75 24.75 11.62
CA THR A 116 4.58 24.18 10.98
C THR A 116 4.32 22.78 11.55
N TYR A 117 3.22 22.62 12.28
CA TYR A 117 2.70 21.32 12.67
C TYR A 117 1.77 20.78 11.58
N ILE A 118 2.09 19.60 11.10
CA ILE A 118 1.29 18.86 10.15
C ILE A 118 0.50 17.84 10.96
N GLU A 119 -0.79 18.07 11.09
CA GLU A 119 -1.68 17.10 11.71
C GLU A 119 -1.76 15.83 10.86
N LYS A 120 -1.89 14.68 11.54
CA LYS A 120 -2.15 13.42 10.85
C LYS A 120 -3.46 13.58 10.07
N ASP A 121 -3.37 13.74 8.77
CA ASP A 121 -4.54 13.66 7.90
C ASP A 121 -4.63 12.23 7.38
N SER A 122 -5.69 11.54 7.79
CA SER A 122 -5.93 10.16 7.42
C SER A 122 -7.39 10.02 7.05
N SER A 123 -7.67 10.02 5.76
CA SER A 123 -8.89 9.39 5.29
C SER A 123 -8.74 7.88 5.50
N LEU A 124 -9.37 7.37 6.56
CA LEU A 124 -9.44 5.94 6.84
C LEU A 124 -10.27 5.29 5.72
N ASN A 125 -9.62 4.47 4.92
CA ASN A 125 -10.31 3.62 3.98
C ASN A 125 -10.95 2.46 4.74
N LYS A 126 -12.27 2.50 4.93
CA LYS A 126 -13.05 1.49 5.66
C LYS A 126 -12.89 0.09 5.06
N GLU A 127 -12.67 -0.01 3.75
CA GLU A 127 -12.47 -1.30 3.09
C GLU A 127 -11.09 -1.89 3.40
N VAL A 128 -10.04 -1.08 3.38
CA VAL A 128 -8.69 -1.52 3.79
C VAL A 128 -8.67 -1.89 5.27
N GLU A 129 -9.41 -1.16 6.12
CA GLU A 129 -9.55 -1.50 7.53
C GLU A 129 -10.20 -2.88 7.69
N ARG A 130 -11.30 -3.15 6.99
CA ARG A 130 -11.94 -4.46 6.95
C ARG A 130 -10.97 -5.57 6.55
N LEU A 131 -10.25 -5.38 5.45
CA LEU A 131 -9.30 -6.37 4.95
C LEU A 131 -8.18 -6.67 5.95
N ARG A 132 -7.72 -5.66 6.69
CA ARG A 132 -6.71 -5.86 7.75
C ARG A 132 -7.27 -6.66 8.92
N HIS A 133 -8.47 -6.37 9.37
CA HIS A 133 -9.16 -7.14 10.41
C HIS A 133 -9.48 -8.56 9.94
N SER A 134 -9.91 -8.74 8.69
CA SER A 134 -10.11 -10.04 8.07
C SER A 134 -8.83 -10.88 8.10
N ALA A 135 -7.68 -10.29 7.74
CA ALA A 135 -6.39 -10.98 7.77
C ALA A 135 -6.02 -11.47 9.17
N THR A 136 -6.14 -10.63 10.20
CA THR A 136 -5.83 -11.02 11.59
C THR A 136 -6.80 -12.07 12.12
N ASN A 137 -8.09 -11.96 11.78
CA ASN A 137 -9.10 -12.94 12.13
C ASN A 137 -8.79 -14.32 11.48
N SER A 138 -8.55 -14.34 10.17
CA SER A 138 -8.22 -15.56 9.44
C SER A 138 -6.96 -16.24 10.02
N LEU A 139 -5.92 -15.50 10.38
CA LEU A 139 -4.72 -16.04 11.00
C LEU A 139 -4.96 -16.69 12.36
N LEU A 140 -5.94 -16.21 13.12
CA LEU A 140 -6.29 -16.77 14.42
C LEU A 140 -7.23 -17.98 14.32
N THR A 141 -8.10 -18.02 13.31
CA THR A 141 -9.17 -19.02 13.18
C THR A 141 -8.91 -20.12 12.15
N ARG A 142 -7.95 -19.93 11.24
CA ARG A 142 -7.67 -20.86 10.11
C ARG A 142 -6.19 -21.18 9.99
N ARG A 143 -5.90 -22.31 9.33
CA ARG A 143 -4.53 -22.73 8.95
C ARG A 143 -4.24 -22.50 7.47
N ASP A 144 -5.26 -22.51 6.63
CA ASP A 144 -5.20 -22.35 5.18
C ASP A 144 -5.24 -20.87 4.77
N VAL A 145 -4.28 -20.10 5.28
CA VAL A 145 -4.24 -18.64 5.11
C VAL A 145 -2.99 -18.21 4.36
N ILE A 146 -3.18 -17.44 3.30
CA ILE A 146 -2.11 -16.69 2.62
C ILE A 146 -2.41 -15.21 2.80
N VAL A 147 -1.52 -14.48 3.45
CA VAL A 147 -1.63 -13.01 3.57
C VAL A 147 -0.68 -12.36 2.60
N VAL A 148 -1.19 -11.53 1.71
CA VAL A 148 -0.37 -10.68 0.84
C VAL A 148 -0.29 -9.29 1.45
N SER A 149 0.93 -8.83 1.71
CA SER A 149 1.18 -7.58 2.43
C SER A 149 2.29 -6.75 1.79
N THR A 150 2.37 -5.50 2.19
CA THR A 150 3.55 -4.65 1.99
C THR A 150 4.38 -4.59 3.27
N VAL A 151 5.36 -3.69 3.33
CA VAL A 151 6.11 -3.41 4.58
C VAL A 151 5.21 -3.01 5.76
N SER A 152 3.91 -2.82 5.55
CA SER A 152 2.93 -2.63 6.62
C SER A 152 2.90 -3.80 7.62
N ALA A 153 3.33 -4.99 7.22
CA ALA A 153 3.39 -6.17 8.08
C ALA A 153 4.33 -6.01 9.28
N ILE A 154 5.35 -5.14 9.17
CA ILE A 154 6.33 -4.92 10.26
C ILE A 154 6.00 -3.70 11.13
N TYR A 155 4.91 -2.99 10.84
CA TYR A 155 4.46 -1.85 11.67
C TYR A 155 3.67 -2.34 12.89
N GLY A 156 3.71 -1.50 13.94
CA GLY A 156 3.00 -1.74 15.19
C GLY A 156 1.52 -2.06 14.97
N LEU A 157 1.07 -3.13 15.61
CA LEU A 157 -0.30 -3.61 15.67
C LEU A 157 -0.62 -3.92 17.14
N GLY A 158 -1.88 -4.01 17.50
CA GLY A 158 -2.27 -4.40 18.86
C GLY A 158 -1.75 -5.78 19.25
N THR A 159 -1.70 -6.05 20.54
CA THR A 159 -1.22 -7.34 21.08
C THR A 159 -2.16 -8.48 20.64
N PRO A 160 -1.67 -9.51 19.95
CA PRO A 160 -2.50 -10.64 19.52
C PRO A 160 -3.23 -11.33 20.66
N GLN A 161 -2.60 -11.43 21.83
CA GLN A 161 -3.21 -12.05 23.01
C GLN A 161 -4.46 -11.30 23.48
N GLU A 162 -4.39 -9.97 23.57
CA GLU A 162 -5.58 -9.17 23.96
C GLU A 162 -6.71 -9.30 22.94
N TYR A 163 -6.37 -9.38 21.67
CA TYR A 163 -7.35 -9.55 20.59
C TYR A 163 -8.09 -10.88 20.72
N VAL A 164 -7.38 -11.95 21.11
CA VAL A 164 -7.96 -13.27 21.41
C VAL A 164 -8.72 -13.26 22.73
N ASP A 165 -8.16 -12.70 23.80
CA ASP A 165 -8.78 -12.69 25.13
C ASP A 165 -10.09 -11.88 25.17
N ARG A 166 -10.26 -10.97 24.22
CA ARG A 166 -11.46 -10.15 24.04
C ARG A 166 -12.48 -10.70 23.03
N MET A 167 -12.13 -11.77 22.36
CA MET A 167 -13.04 -12.46 21.46
C MET A 167 -14.26 -12.99 22.23
N ILE A 168 -15.46 -12.79 21.69
CA ILE A 168 -16.70 -13.28 22.26
C ILE A 168 -17.11 -14.56 21.51
N PRO A 169 -17.01 -15.74 22.13
CA PRO A 169 -17.54 -16.97 21.56
C PRO A 169 -19.05 -17.02 21.75
N LEU A 170 -19.80 -17.26 20.70
CA LEU A 170 -21.25 -17.46 20.71
C LEU A 170 -21.55 -18.85 20.16
N GLU A 171 -22.40 -19.61 20.87
CA GLU A 171 -22.77 -20.97 20.50
C GLU A 171 -24.28 -21.16 20.69
N VAL A 172 -24.92 -21.89 19.78
CA VAL A 172 -26.35 -22.21 19.89
C VAL A 172 -26.59 -23.09 21.11
N GLY A 173 -27.60 -22.73 21.90
CA GLY A 173 -27.95 -23.39 23.21
C GLY A 173 -27.11 -22.86 24.38
N GLN A 174 -26.24 -21.90 24.20
CA GLN A 174 -25.49 -21.25 25.28
C GLN A 174 -26.38 -20.27 26.03
N GLU A 175 -26.35 -20.36 27.36
CA GLU A 175 -26.95 -19.32 28.21
C GLU A 175 -26.05 -18.09 28.30
N TRP A 176 -26.55 -16.93 27.95
CA TRP A 176 -25.84 -15.66 28.00
C TRP A 176 -26.77 -14.52 28.39
N ASP A 177 -26.44 -13.80 29.47
CA ASP A 177 -27.13 -12.57 29.78
C ASP A 177 -26.95 -11.55 28.64
N ARG A 178 -28.07 -11.21 27.99
CA ARG A 178 -28.05 -10.30 26.84
C ARG A 178 -27.44 -8.94 27.17
N ASP A 179 -27.69 -8.39 28.34
CA ASP A 179 -27.16 -7.09 28.73
C ASP A 179 -25.67 -7.15 29.04
N GLU A 180 -25.15 -8.31 29.44
CA GLU A 180 -23.70 -8.56 29.54
C GLU A 180 -23.05 -8.61 28.17
N LEU A 181 -23.64 -9.34 27.22
CA LEU A 181 -23.16 -9.38 25.83
C LEU A 181 -23.12 -7.99 25.18
N LEU A 182 -24.13 -7.16 25.42
CA LEU A 182 -24.15 -5.78 24.91
C LEU A 182 -23.03 -4.93 25.52
N ARG A 183 -22.69 -5.12 26.79
CA ARG A 183 -21.57 -4.45 27.47
C ARG A 183 -20.23 -4.93 26.92
N ASP A 184 -20.10 -6.21 26.64
CA ASP A 184 -18.89 -6.78 26.05
C ASP A 184 -18.66 -6.25 24.63
N LEU A 185 -19.70 -6.11 23.82
CA LEU A 185 -19.61 -5.48 22.51
C LEU A 185 -19.12 -4.01 22.60
N VAL A 186 -19.67 -3.23 23.54
CA VAL A 186 -19.21 -1.84 23.76
C VAL A 186 -17.75 -1.81 24.24
N THR A 187 -17.35 -2.71 25.12
CA THR A 187 -15.96 -2.86 25.57
C THR A 187 -15.04 -3.21 24.42
N ASN A 188 -15.51 -4.01 23.46
CA ASN A 188 -14.81 -4.35 22.22
C ASN A 188 -14.90 -3.27 21.14
N GLN A 189 -15.34 -2.05 21.51
CA GLN A 189 -15.41 -0.86 20.65
C GLN A 189 -16.47 -0.93 19.53
N TYR A 190 -17.48 -1.80 19.66
CA TYR A 190 -18.70 -1.71 18.85
C TYR A 190 -19.61 -0.59 19.34
N VAL A 191 -20.23 0.12 18.42
CA VAL A 191 -21.14 1.22 18.72
C VAL A 191 -22.59 0.78 18.51
N ARG A 192 -23.47 1.01 19.49
CA ARG A 192 -24.88 0.76 19.30
C ARG A 192 -25.48 1.76 18.30
N ASN A 193 -26.08 1.24 17.24
CA ASN A 193 -26.76 2.05 16.23
C ASN A 193 -27.99 1.29 15.70
N ASP A 194 -29.18 1.62 16.27
CA ASP A 194 -30.41 0.94 15.91
C ASP A 194 -30.98 1.38 14.53
N ILE A 195 -30.34 2.34 13.85
CA ILE A 195 -30.79 2.91 12.56
C ILE A 195 -29.99 2.37 11.39
N SER A 196 -28.65 2.47 11.44
CA SER A 196 -27.77 2.05 10.37
C SER A 196 -27.12 0.70 10.69
N GLY A 197 -26.84 -0.11 9.65
CA GLY A 197 -26.06 -1.34 9.73
C GLY A 197 -24.62 -1.13 9.29
N GLU A 198 -23.96 -0.08 9.79
CA GLU A 198 -22.57 0.18 9.47
C GLU A 198 -21.63 -0.80 10.19
N ARG A 199 -20.48 -1.12 9.57
CA ARG A 199 -19.44 -1.96 10.17
C ARG A 199 -18.96 -1.38 11.50
N GLY A 200 -18.70 -2.23 12.48
CA GLY A 200 -18.34 -1.82 13.83
C GLY A 200 -19.52 -1.36 14.68
N THR A 201 -20.76 -1.62 14.25
CA THR A 201 -21.97 -1.33 15.02
C THR A 201 -22.75 -2.58 15.39
N PHE A 202 -23.67 -2.44 16.31
CA PHE A 202 -24.69 -3.45 16.57
C PHE A 202 -26.04 -2.79 16.82
N ARG A 203 -27.13 -3.52 16.58
CA ARG A 203 -28.49 -3.07 16.85
C ARG A 203 -29.28 -4.15 17.55
N VAL A 204 -30.27 -3.72 18.37
CA VAL A 204 -31.13 -4.61 19.14
C VAL A 204 -32.59 -4.37 18.77
N ARG A 205 -33.30 -5.44 18.42
CA ARG A 205 -34.74 -5.40 18.11
C ARG A 205 -35.47 -6.54 18.78
N GLY A 206 -36.06 -6.27 19.94
CA GLY A 206 -36.70 -7.32 20.77
C GLY A 206 -35.65 -8.33 21.26
N ASP A 207 -35.86 -9.59 20.95
CA ASP A 207 -34.98 -10.69 21.33
C ASP A 207 -33.89 -10.99 20.26
N THR A 208 -33.74 -10.10 19.29
CA THR A 208 -32.75 -10.23 18.21
C THR A 208 -31.65 -9.18 18.35
N LEU A 209 -30.40 -9.63 18.33
CA LEU A 209 -29.21 -8.81 18.26
C LEU A 209 -28.57 -8.99 16.88
N GLU A 210 -28.30 -7.90 16.17
CA GLU A 210 -27.58 -7.93 14.90
C GLU A 210 -26.26 -7.18 15.08
N ILE A 211 -25.17 -7.86 14.78
CA ILE A 211 -23.79 -7.37 14.87
C ILE A 211 -23.26 -7.19 13.46
N PHE A 212 -22.62 -6.06 13.18
CA PHE A 212 -21.98 -5.74 11.91
C PHE A 212 -20.47 -5.72 12.11
N PRO A 213 -19.77 -6.87 11.94
CA PRO A 213 -18.36 -6.97 12.22
C PRO A 213 -17.51 -6.04 11.34
N VAL A 214 -16.38 -5.59 11.84
CA VAL A 214 -15.44 -4.76 11.06
C VAL A 214 -14.67 -5.57 10.00
N TYR A 215 -14.57 -6.88 10.18
CA TYR A 215 -13.76 -7.79 9.38
C TYR A 215 -14.54 -8.54 8.29
N GLU A 216 -15.87 -8.42 8.25
CA GLU A 216 -16.72 -9.11 7.29
C GLU A 216 -17.68 -8.16 6.55
N GLU A 217 -18.17 -8.60 5.40
CA GLU A 217 -19.21 -7.88 4.64
C GLU A 217 -20.60 -8.21 5.15
N ASN A 218 -20.74 -9.36 5.78
CA ASN A 218 -22.02 -9.90 6.26
C ASN A 218 -22.26 -9.51 7.71
N ALA A 219 -23.53 -9.48 8.10
CA ALA A 219 -23.96 -9.26 9.47
C ALA A 219 -24.23 -10.59 10.16
N LEU A 220 -23.95 -10.65 11.46
CA LEU A 220 -24.32 -11.75 12.33
C LEU A 220 -25.60 -11.41 13.07
N ARG A 221 -26.61 -12.26 12.97
CA ARG A 221 -27.85 -12.19 13.76
C ARG A 221 -27.79 -13.25 14.85
N VAL A 222 -28.05 -12.82 16.07
CA VAL A 222 -28.17 -13.67 17.27
C VAL A 222 -29.59 -13.57 17.75
N GLU A 223 -30.31 -14.68 17.77
CA GLU A 223 -31.68 -14.78 18.23
C GLU A 223 -31.71 -15.42 19.63
N PHE A 224 -32.39 -14.77 20.56
CA PHE A 224 -32.48 -15.22 21.94
C PHE A 224 -33.88 -15.74 22.26
N PHE A 225 -33.96 -16.81 23.06
CA PHE A 225 -35.14 -17.22 23.77
C PHE A 225 -34.90 -17.10 25.28
N GLY A 226 -35.28 -15.96 25.84
CA GLY A 226 -34.85 -15.59 27.20
C GLY A 226 -33.35 -15.25 27.22
N ASP A 227 -32.60 -16.00 28.01
CA ASP A 227 -31.12 -15.86 28.09
C ASP A 227 -30.38 -16.94 27.29
N GLU A 228 -31.08 -17.79 26.54
CA GLU A 228 -30.50 -18.83 25.69
C GLU A 228 -30.41 -18.35 24.26
N ILE A 229 -29.24 -18.58 23.61
CA ILE A 229 -29.04 -18.34 22.17
C ILE A 229 -29.76 -19.44 21.41
N GLU A 230 -30.89 -19.09 20.74
CA GLU A 230 -31.67 -20.04 19.95
C GLU A 230 -31.10 -20.27 18.55
N ALA A 231 -30.59 -19.21 17.91
CA ALA A 231 -30.01 -19.30 16.56
C ALA A 231 -28.93 -18.26 16.35
N LEU A 232 -27.93 -18.68 15.54
CA LEU A 232 -26.87 -17.82 14.99
C LEU A 232 -26.98 -17.86 13.46
N THR A 233 -27.15 -16.69 12.83
CA THR A 233 -27.39 -16.60 11.40
C THR A 233 -26.49 -15.53 10.77
N THR A 234 -25.70 -15.91 9.78
CA THR A 234 -24.96 -14.96 8.94
C THR A 234 -25.86 -14.49 7.81
N MET A 235 -26.00 -13.18 7.62
CA MET A 235 -26.93 -12.59 6.67
C MET A 235 -26.33 -11.40 5.92
N HIS A 236 -26.87 -11.12 4.74
CA HIS A 236 -26.54 -9.93 3.99
C HIS A 236 -27.13 -8.67 4.67
N PRO A 237 -26.32 -7.63 4.99
CA PRO A 237 -26.73 -6.52 5.85
C PRO A 237 -27.85 -5.64 5.26
N LEU A 238 -27.97 -5.55 3.92
CA LEU A 238 -28.98 -4.74 3.24
C LEU A 238 -30.26 -5.51 2.90
N THR A 239 -30.12 -6.75 2.40
CA THR A 239 -31.28 -7.54 1.96
C THR A 239 -31.87 -8.39 3.07
N GLY A 240 -31.09 -8.70 4.10
CA GLY A 240 -31.47 -9.64 5.16
C GLY A 240 -31.50 -11.10 4.70
N GLU A 241 -30.97 -11.40 3.50
CA GLU A 241 -30.86 -12.75 2.97
C GLU A 241 -29.93 -13.59 3.85
N ILE A 242 -30.39 -14.75 4.25
CA ILE A 242 -29.63 -15.72 5.05
C ILE A 242 -28.60 -16.38 4.16
N ILE A 243 -27.32 -16.29 4.57
CA ILE A 243 -26.19 -16.88 3.88
C ILE A 243 -25.84 -18.24 4.51
N SER A 244 -25.79 -18.29 5.84
CA SER A 244 -25.55 -19.52 6.59
C SER A 244 -26.27 -19.49 7.94
N GLU A 245 -26.58 -20.67 8.46
CA GLU A 245 -26.93 -20.93 9.85
C GLU A 245 -25.70 -21.55 10.50
N ASP A 246 -25.25 -20.97 11.62
CA ASP A 246 -23.99 -21.30 12.24
C ASP A 246 -24.26 -21.90 13.64
N GLU A 247 -23.55 -22.97 14.01
CA GLU A 247 -23.62 -23.53 15.35
C GLU A 247 -22.78 -22.74 16.37
N GLN A 248 -21.66 -22.17 15.89
CA GLN A 248 -20.72 -21.39 16.69
C GLN A 248 -20.11 -20.27 15.87
N VAL A 249 -19.99 -19.08 16.44
CA VAL A 249 -19.35 -17.90 15.86
C VAL A 249 -18.46 -17.21 16.88
N TYR A 250 -17.37 -16.61 16.41
CA TYR A 250 -16.48 -15.78 17.20
C TYR A 250 -16.60 -14.32 16.78
N VAL A 251 -16.92 -13.44 17.73
CA VAL A 251 -16.97 -11.99 17.49
C VAL A 251 -15.69 -11.36 18.01
N PHE A 252 -14.88 -10.84 17.09
CA PHE A 252 -13.63 -10.18 17.41
C PHE A 252 -13.81 -8.69 17.67
N PRO A 253 -12.90 -8.04 18.42
CA PRO A 253 -12.95 -6.61 18.68
C PRO A 253 -12.99 -5.75 17.39
N ALA A 254 -13.65 -4.60 17.46
CA ALA A 254 -13.73 -3.64 16.36
C ALA A 254 -12.44 -2.81 16.15
N THR A 255 -11.40 -3.05 16.94
CA THR A 255 -10.09 -2.40 16.82
C THR A 255 -8.97 -3.36 17.20
N HIS A 256 -7.80 -3.21 16.57
CA HIS A 256 -6.60 -3.94 16.99
C HIS A 256 -5.99 -3.44 18.30
N TYR A 257 -6.29 -2.20 18.70
CA TYR A 257 -5.81 -1.58 19.95
C TYR A 257 -6.89 -1.65 21.03
N VAL A 258 -7.35 -2.86 21.33
CA VAL A 258 -8.28 -3.12 22.42
C VAL A 258 -7.52 -3.36 23.72
N ALA A 259 -8.04 -2.84 24.83
CA ALA A 259 -7.54 -3.14 26.17
C ALA A 259 -8.71 -3.29 27.15
N GLY A 260 -8.58 -4.25 28.05
CA GLY A 260 -9.55 -4.38 29.14
C GLY A 260 -9.48 -3.23 30.15
N PRO A 261 -10.53 -3.02 30.96
CA PRO A 261 -10.59 -1.91 31.91
C PRO A 261 -9.37 -1.82 32.82
N GLU A 262 -8.96 -2.91 33.45
CA GLU A 262 -7.80 -2.96 34.34
C GLU A 262 -6.48 -2.61 33.64
N ARG A 263 -6.35 -3.02 32.38
CA ARG A 263 -5.16 -2.72 31.57
C ARG A 263 -5.16 -1.27 31.16
N MET A 264 -6.32 -0.70 30.81
CA MET A 264 -6.48 0.71 30.47
C MET A 264 -6.16 1.60 31.69
N GLU A 265 -6.65 1.24 32.88
CA GLU A 265 -6.30 1.97 34.11
C GLU A 265 -4.80 1.99 34.40
N ARG A 266 -4.12 0.84 34.26
CA ARG A 266 -2.66 0.75 34.40
C ARG A 266 -1.94 1.57 33.33
N ALA A 267 -2.39 1.54 32.09
CA ALA A 267 -1.84 2.32 31.01
C ALA A 267 -1.97 3.83 31.31
N ILE A 268 -3.14 4.29 31.71
CA ILE A 268 -3.40 5.70 32.07
C ILE A 268 -2.49 6.16 33.22
N ALA A 269 -2.38 5.37 34.28
CA ALA A 269 -1.47 5.68 35.39
C ALA A 269 0.00 5.81 34.93
N SER A 270 0.44 4.90 34.07
CA SER A 270 1.79 4.92 33.49
C SER A 270 2.00 6.09 32.53
N ILE A 271 0.99 6.48 31.75
CA ILE A 271 1.04 7.66 30.87
C ILE A 271 1.14 8.94 31.70
N GLN A 272 0.37 9.05 32.79
CA GLN A 272 0.42 10.20 33.72
C GLN A 272 1.81 10.35 34.32
N GLN A 273 2.42 9.27 34.78
CA GLN A 273 3.77 9.29 35.34
C GLN A 273 4.79 9.74 34.29
N GLU A 274 4.75 9.22 33.06
CA GLU A 274 5.65 9.65 31.99
C GLU A 274 5.45 11.12 31.64
N LEU A 275 4.19 11.60 31.65
CA LEU A 275 3.89 13.02 31.42
C LEU A 275 4.54 13.91 32.47
N GLU A 276 4.39 13.60 33.76
CA GLU A 276 4.99 14.35 34.86
C GLU A 276 6.51 14.39 34.74
N ASP A 277 7.15 13.26 34.52
CA ASP A 277 8.59 13.14 34.34
C ASP A 277 9.08 13.98 33.15
N ARG A 278 8.36 13.94 32.03
CA ARG A 278 8.73 14.69 30.83
C ARG A 278 8.52 16.18 30.98
N LEU A 279 7.44 16.60 31.63
CA LEU A 279 7.17 18.02 31.92
C LEU A 279 8.27 18.61 32.81
N ALA A 280 8.68 17.88 33.84
CA ALA A 280 9.78 18.31 34.71
C ALA A 280 11.11 18.55 33.94
N VAL A 281 11.38 17.69 32.94
CA VAL A 281 12.56 17.88 32.06
C VAL A 281 12.40 19.09 31.16
N LEU A 282 11.26 19.27 30.51
CA LEU A 282 11.03 20.39 29.60
C LEU A 282 11.04 21.73 30.33
N GLU A 283 10.44 21.81 31.51
CA GLU A 283 10.41 23.01 32.33
C GLU A 283 11.81 23.37 32.85
N ARG A 284 12.59 22.40 33.33
CA ARG A 284 13.98 22.58 33.72
C ARG A 284 14.86 23.12 32.59
N ASP A 285 14.61 22.61 31.36
CA ASP A 285 15.36 23.00 30.17
C ASP A 285 14.83 24.30 29.53
N GLY A 286 13.85 24.98 30.17
CA GLY A 286 13.27 26.24 29.73
C GLY A 286 12.32 26.14 28.53
N LYS A 287 11.90 24.93 28.15
CA LYS A 287 11.00 24.66 27.05
C LYS A 287 9.53 24.73 27.49
N LEU A 288 9.08 25.91 27.87
CA LEU A 288 7.76 26.11 28.48
C LEU A 288 6.61 25.91 27.48
N LEU A 289 6.82 26.28 26.22
CA LEU A 289 5.82 26.08 25.15
C LEU A 289 5.60 24.61 24.86
N GLU A 290 6.68 23.84 24.74
CA GLU A 290 6.65 22.41 24.53
C GLU A 290 6.01 21.69 25.72
N ALA A 291 6.31 22.13 26.94
CA ALA A 291 5.68 21.60 28.16
C ALA A 291 4.16 21.83 28.16
N GLN A 292 3.71 23.02 27.77
CA GLN A 292 2.31 23.37 27.71
C GLN A 292 1.57 22.56 26.63
N ARG A 293 2.15 22.45 25.43
CA ARG A 293 1.59 21.63 24.33
C ARG A 293 1.40 20.18 24.77
N LEU A 294 2.44 19.60 25.34
CA LEU A 294 2.43 18.20 25.78
C LEU A 294 1.39 17.96 26.86
N ARG A 295 1.32 18.85 27.86
CA ARG A 295 0.34 18.78 28.94
C ARG A 295 -1.09 18.80 28.40
N MET A 296 -1.42 19.78 27.56
CA MET A 296 -2.78 19.92 27.01
C MET A 296 -3.19 18.70 26.21
N ARG A 297 -2.34 18.25 25.29
CA ARG A 297 -2.63 17.12 24.42
C ARG A 297 -2.79 15.83 25.20
N THR A 298 -1.83 15.51 26.06
CA THR A 298 -1.84 14.24 26.80
C THR A 298 -2.97 14.18 27.82
N THR A 299 -3.30 15.30 28.50
CA THR A 299 -4.45 15.35 29.41
C THR A 299 -5.76 15.10 28.68
N TYR A 300 -5.96 15.73 27.53
CA TYR A 300 -7.13 15.48 26.68
C TYR A 300 -7.24 14.01 26.22
N ASP A 301 -6.11 13.44 25.76
CA ASP A 301 -6.09 12.04 25.31
C ASP A 301 -6.41 11.08 26.48
N ILE A 302 -5.92 11.37 27.71
CA ILE A 302 -6.26 10.61 28.93
C ILE A 302 -7.76 10.68 29.25
N GLU A 303 -8.35 11.88 29.20
CA GLU A 303 -9.79 12.06 29.44
C GLU A 303 -10.63 11.25 28.44
N MET A 304 -10.24 11.26 27.16
CA MET A 304 -10.90 10.44 26.13
C MET A 304 -10.77 8.95 26.39
N MET A 305 -9.58 8.47 26.78
CA MET A 305 -9.37 7.06 27.14
C MET A 305 -10.18 6.65 28.37
N GLN A 306 -10.37 7.54 29.35
CA GLN A 306 -11.20 7.27 30.54
C GLN A 306 -12.69 7.20 30.22
N GLN A 307 -13.17 8.07 29.33
CA GLN A 307 -14.61 8.20 29.04
C GLN A 307 -15.09 7.23 27.96
N VAL A 308 -14.27 6.99 26.93
CA VAL A 308 -14.65 6.27 25.71
C VAL A 308 -13.82 5.00 25.51
N GLY A 309 -12.75 4.82 26.27
CA GLY A 309 -11.81 3.70 26.10
C GLY A 309 -10.84 3.86 24.93
N ALA A 310 -10.89 5.00 24.21
CA ALA A 310 -10.03 5.26 23.05
C ALA A 310 -9.79 6.76 22.88
N CYS A 311 -8.73 7.13 22.14
CA CYS A 311 -8.47 8.50 21.72
C CYS A 311 -7.88 8.54 20.29
N ALA A 312 -7.92 9.71 19.66
CA ALA A 312 -7.28 9.91 18.36
C ALA A 312 -5.75 9.75 18.48
N GLY A 313 -5.18 8.78 17.74
CA GLY A 313 -3.75 8.46 17.82
C GLY A 313 -3.38 7.58 19.01
N ILE A 314 -4.30 6.75 19.50
CA ILE A 314 -4.10 5.80 20.61
C ILE A 314 -2.86 4.92 20.41
N GLU A 315 -2.50 4.64 19.17
CA GLU A 315 -1.29 3.90 18.83
C GLU A 315 0.00 4.51 19.38
N ASN A 316 0.03 5.83 19.63
CA ASN A 316 1.18 6.50 20.25
C ASN A 316 1.36 6.12 21.72
N TYR A 317 0.36 5.56 22.35
CA TYR A 317 0.36 5.06 23.71
C TYR A 317 0.47 3.53 23.79
N SER A 318 0.68 2.85 22.65
CA SER A 318 0.69 1.37 22.55
C SER A 318 1.67 0.71 23.54
N ARG A 319 2.83 1.33 23.80
CA ARG A 319 3.77 0.82 24.80
C ARG A 319 3.13 0.66 26.18
N HIS A 320 2.38 1.67 26.63
CA HIS A 320 1.70 1.65 27.92
C HIS A 320 0.53 0.68 27.93
N ILE A 321 -0.28 0.67 26.84
CA ILE A 321 -1.40 -0.23 26.67
C ILE A 321 -0.93 -1.69 26.68
N ASP A 322 0.14 -2.01 25.97
CA ASP A 322 0.72 -3.35 25.93
C ASP A 322 1.53 -3.70 27.18
N GLY A 323 1.86 -2.74 28.05
CA GLY A 323 2.71 -2.94 29.22
C GLY A 323 4.17 -3.30 28.86
N ARG A 324 4.63 -2.85 27.69
CA ARG A 324 6.00 -3.14 27.20
C ARG A 324 7.05 -2.26 27.86
N ALA A 325 8.26 -2.79 27.99
CA ALA A 325 9.41 -2.03 28.44
C ALA A 325 9.80 -0.94 27.42
N PRO A 326 10.34 0.22 27.87
CA PRO A 326 10.86 1.24 26.97
C PRO A 326 11.87 0.67 25.96
N GLY A 327 11.73 1.07 24.68
CA GLY A 327 12.60 0.65 23.58
C GLY A 327 12.29 -0.74 23.02
N SER A 328 11.39 -1.51 23.61
CA SER A 328 11.02 -2.83 23.13
C SER A 328 10.29 -2.77 21.77
N ALA A 329 10.43 -3.83 20.97
CA ALA A 329 9.73 -3.95 19.69
C ALA A 329 8.22 -4.04 19.89
N PRO A 330 7.39 -3.38 19.06
CA PRO A 330 5.95 -3.55 19.08
C PRO A 330 5.54 -4.92 18.54
N ASN A 331 4.32 -5.35 18.86
CA ASN A 331 3.69 -6.45 18.15
C ASN A 331 3.33 -5.98 16.71
N CYS A 332 3.37 -6.90 15.78
CA CYS A 332 3.06 -6.64 14.37
C CYS A 332 2.33 -7.85 13.76
N LEU A 333 2.02 -7.79 12.46
CA LEU A 333 1.32 -8.90 11.80
C LEU A 333 2.02 -10.25 11.95
N LEU A 334 3.36 -10.27 11.99
CA LEU A 334 4.15 -11.50 12.15
C LEU A 334 3.82 -12.24 13.46
N ASP A 335 3.40 -11.53 14.50
CA ASP A 335 3.05 -12.11 15.80
C ASP A 335 1.69 -12.84 15.79
N TYR A 336 0.84 -12.62 14.77
CA TYR A 336 -0.43 -13.32 14.56
C TYR A 336 -0.26 -14.66 13.84
N PHE A 337 0.85 -14.85 13.12
CA PHE A 337 1.13 -16.09 12.40
C PHE A 337 1.51 -17.24 13.35
N PRO A 338 1.16 -18.49 13.01
CA PRO A 338 1.70 -19.67 13.69
C PRO A 338 3.21 -19.78 13.43
N GLU A 339 3.89 -20.66 14.22
CA GLU A 339 5.37 -20.74 14.16
C GLU A 339 5.93 -21.24 12.85
N ASP A 340 5.17 -22.09 12.18
CA ASP A 340 5.57 -22.80 10.99
C ASP A 340 5.20 -22.10 9.68
N PHE A 341 4.82 -20.82 9.73
CA PHE A 341 4.53 -20.09 8.51
C PHE A 341 5.77 -19.92 7.62
N VAL A 342 5.53 -19.83 6.32
CA VAL A 342 6.56 -19.54 5.31
C VAL A 342 6.45 -18.08 4.88
N LEU A 343 7.57 -17.38 4.89
CA LEU A 343 7.66 -16.03 4.35
C LEU A 343 8.10 -16.09 2.89
N VAL A 344 7.38 -15.37 2.03
CA VAL A 344 7.76 -15.12 0.64
C VAL A 344 8.02 -13.63 0.48
N ILE A 345 9.20 -13.24 0.01
CA ILE A 345 9.54 -11.84 -0.26
C ILE A 345 9.67 -11.68 -1.77
N ASP A 346 8.65 -11.08 -2.37
CA ASP A 346 8.68 -10.80 -3.82
C ASP A 346 9.44 -9.51 -4.12
N GLU A 347 10.03 -9.45 -5.31
CA GLU A 347 10.95 -8.39 -5.73
C GLU A 347 11.96 -8.06 -4.60
N SER A 348 12.60 -9.12 -4.07
CA SER A 348 13.42 -9.09 -2.86
C SER A 348 14.52 -8.02 -2.90
N HIS A 349 15.09 -7.76 -4.08
CA HIS A 349 16.08 -6.71 -4.31
C HIS A 349 15.59 -5.28 -3.96
N VAL A 350 14.26 -5.08 -3.87
CA VAL A 350 13.62 -3.83 -3.44
C VAL A 350 13.03 -3.97 -2.05
N THR A 351 12.31 -5.07 -1.79
CA THR A 351 11.53 -5.26 -0.56
C THR A 351 12.45 -5.42 0.67
N VAL A 352 13.56 -6.15 0.55
CA VAL A 352 14.52 -6.32 1.67
C VAL A 352 15.15 -4.97 2.10
N PRO A 353 15.69 -4.14 1.19
CA PRO A 353 16.15 -2.80 1.56
C PRO A 353 15.06 -1.89 2.14
N GLN A 354 13.81 -2.00 1.65
CA GLN A 354 12.69 -1.25 2.23
C GLN A 354 12.45 -1.62 3.69
N ILE A 355 12.41 -2.92 4.02
CA ILE A 355 12.27 -3.39 5.40
C ILE A 355 13.37 -2.79 6.27
N GLY A 356 14.62 -2.81 5.80
CA GLY A 356 15.76 -2.24 6.51
C GLY A 356 15.69 -0.73 6.74
N GLY A 357 15.12 0.02 5.77
CA GLY A 357 15.08 1.49 5.81
C GLY A 357 13.90 2.09 6.60
N MET A 358 12.85 1.32 6.91
CA MET A 358 11.61 1.85 7.51
C MET A 358 11.82 2.45 8.90
N TYR A 359 12.64 1.81 9.73
CA TYR A 359 12.84 2.22 11.12
C TYR A 359 13.42 3.63 11.24
N GLU A 360 14.48 3.96 10.51
CA GLU A 360 15.17 5.25 10.64
C GLU A 360 14.30 6.42 10.17
N GLY A 361 13.53 6.22 9.09
CA GLY A 361 12.61 7.24 8.59
C GLY A 361 11.51 7.61 9.60
N ASP A 362 10.87 6.60 10.19
CA ASP A 362 9.83 6.79 11.20
C ASP A 362 10.39 7.40 12.49
N MET A 363 11.54 6.90 12.96
CA MET A 363 12.19 7.36 14.16
C MET A 363 12.62 8.82 14.08
N SER A 364 13.18 9.27 12.95
CA SER A 364 13.59 10.65 12.74
C SER A 364 12.41 11.62 12.89
N ARG A 365 11.28 11.28 12.27
CA ARG A 365 10.04 12.06 12.35
C ARG A 365 9.50 12.13 13.78
N LYS A 366 9.40 11.00 14.47
CA LYS A 366 8.86 10.93 15.85
C LYS A 366 9.76 11.62 16.86
N ARG A 367 11.08 11.55 16.68
CA ARG A 367 12.03 12.28 17.54
C ARG A 367 11.72 13.78 17.52
N THR A 368 11.50 14.35 16.35
CA THR A 368 11.14 15.77 16.22
C THR A 368 9.83 16.10 16.95
N LEU A 369 8.80 15.26 16.84
CA LEU A 369 7.54 15.46 17.57
C LEU A 369 7.72 15.41 19.09
N VAL A 370 8.54 14.50 19.59
CA VAL A 370 8.84 14.37 21.03
C VAL A 370 9.69 15.53 21.54
N GLU A 371 10.70 15.95 20.79
CA GLU A 371 11.58 17.08 21.17
C GLU A 371 10.82 18.40 21.28
N HIS A 372 9.77 18.59 20.47
CA HIS A 372 8.96 19.81 20.42
C HIS A 372 7.62 19.71 21.18
N GLY A 373 7.44 18.69 22.01
CA GLY A 373 6.32 18.59 22.95
C GLY A 373 4.97 18.20 22.32
N PHE A 374 4.95 17.62 21.10
CA PHE A 374 3.73 17.14 20.48
C PHE A 374 3.36 15.72 20.91
N ARG A 375 4.34 14.91 21.31
CA ARG A 375 4.15 13.52 21.76
C ARG A 375 5.06 13.19 22.95
N LEU A 376 4.62 12.21 23.76
CA LEU A 376 5.45 11.62 24.82
C LEU A 376 6.60 10.82 24.22
N PRO A 377 7.71 10.62 24.94
CA PRO A 377 8.83 9.76 24.51
C PRO A 377 8.39 8.35 24.11
N SER A 378 7.38 7.79 24.79
CA SER A 378 6.81 6.46 24.49
C SER A 378 6.23 6.33 23.08
N ALA A 379 5.85 7.43 22.42
CA ALA A 379 5.39 7.42 21.04
C ALA A 379 6.45 6.90 20.06
N MET A 380 7.74 7.01 20.42
CA MET A 380 8.84 6.44 19.63
C MET A 380 8.84 4.90 19.62
N ASP A 381 8.18 4.25 20.59
CA ASP A 381 8.07 2.81 20.69
C ASP A 381 6.90 2.21 19.87
N ASN A 382 6.02 3.06 19.30
CA ASN A 382 5.11 2.69 18.24
C ASN A 382 5.80 2.88 16.89
N ARG A 383 6.53 1.90 16.43
CA ARG A 383 7.45 1.98 15.30
C ARG A 383 7.46 0.70 14.48
N PRO A 384 7.95 0.73 13.22
CA PRO A 384 8.25 -0.51 12.55
C PRO A 384 9.36 -1.30 13.27
N LEU A 385 9.43 -2.59 13.00
CA LEU A 385 10.53 -3.41 13.48
C LEU A 385 11.85 -2.92 12.90
N LYS A 386 12.91 -3.03 13.69
CA LYS A 386 14.28 -2.98 13.16
C LYS A 386 14.55 -4.23 12.33
N PHE A 387 15.53 -4.17 11.46
CA PHE A 387 15.83 -5.29 10.56
C PHE A 387 16.23 -6.57 11.32
N ASP A 388 17.01 -6.45 12.40
CA ASP A 388 17.37 -7.57 13.28
C ASP A 388 16.17 -8.13 14.06
N GLU A 389 15.24 -7.26 14.50
CA GLU A 389 13.99 -7.70 15.14
C GLU A 389 13.08 -8.44 14.14
N PHE A 390 13.06 -8.00 12.89
CA PHE A 390 12.36 -8.69 11.82
C PHE A 390 12.95 -10.09 11.56
N THR A 391 14.28 -10.17 11.39
CA THR A 391 14.95 -11.45 11.10
C THR A 391 14.81 -12.47 12.25
N GLN A 392 14.64 -12.02 13.50
CA GLN A 392 14.38 -12.89 14.64
C GLN A 392 12.95 -13.45 14.68
N ARG A 393 12.00 -12.84 13.99
CA ARG A 393 10.58 -13.25 13.99
C ARG A 393 10.17 -14.09 12.81
N ILE A 394 10.98 -14.09 11.76
CA ILE A 394 10.74 -14.90 10.56
C ILE A 394 11.41 -16.27 10.70
N GLY A 395 10.82 -17.26 10.06
CA GLY A 395 11.39 -18.58 9.89
C GLY A 395 11.95 -18.73 8.47
N GLN A 396 11.52 -19.79 7.79
CA GLN A 396 11.93 -20.06 6.42
C GLN A 396 11.42 -19.02 5.46
N THR A 397 12.31 -18.52 4.62
CA THR A 397 12.03 -17.41 3.69
C THR A 397 12.39 -17.80 2.27
N VAL A 398 11.46 -17.57 1.35
CA VAL A 398 11.64 -17.72 -0.10
C VAL A 398 11.72 -16.33 -0.72
N TYR A 399 12.85 -16.00 -1.30
CA TYR A 399 13.07 -14.71 -1.97
C TYR A 399 12.84 -14.87 -3.47
N LEU A 400 11.97 -14.04 -4.02
CA LEU A 400 11.65 -14.03 -5.46
C LEU A 400 12.21 -12.77 -6.10
N SER A 401 13.00 -12.90 -7.15
CA SER A 401 13.45 -11.77 -7.94
C SER A 401 13.96 -12.20 -9.31
N ALA A 402 13.86 -11.33 -10.30
CA ALA A 402 14.59 -11.48 -11.55
C ALA A 402 16.08 -11.06 -11.42
N THR A 403 16.39 -10.29 -10.37
CA THR A 403 17.71 -9.73 -10.05
C THR A 403 17.94 -9.76 -8.53
N PRO A 404 18.12 -10.94 -7.90
CA PRO A 404 18.29 -11.05 -6.45
C PRO A 404 19.39 -10.15 -5.90
N GLY A 405 19.22 -9.68 -4.66
CA GLY A 405 20.19 -8.84 -3.97
C GLY A 405 21.35 -9.64 -3.36
N SER A 406 22.39 -8.94 -2.89
CA SER A 406 23.51 -9.56 -2.18
C SER A 406 23.07 -10.21 -0.86
N TYR A 407 22.13 -9.58 -0.14
CA TYR A 407 21.66 -10.09 1.14
C TYR A 407 21.13 -11.53 1.05
N GLU A 408 20.19 -11.78 0.13
CA GLU A 408 19.58 -13.10 -0.02
C GLU A 408 20.53 -14.11 -0.68
N THR A 409 21.35 -13.66 -1.65
CA THR A 409 22.26 -14.57 -2.36
C THR A 409 23.43 -15.04 -1.51
N GLU A 410 23.91 -14.23 -0.57
CA GLU A 410 24.97 -14.62 0.39
C GLU A 410 24.46 -15.58 1.47
N ARG A 411 23.16 -15.58 1.77
CA ARG A 411 22.54 -16.41 2.79
C ARG A 411 22.02 -17.75 2.27
N ALA A 412 21.61 -17.78 1.01
CA ALA A 412 21.07 -18.99 0.40
C ALA A 412 22.18 -19.96 -0.05
N HIS A 413 21.91 -21.26 0.03
CA HIS A 413 22.81 -22.32 -0.46
C HIS A 413 22.71 -22.52 -1.98
N GLY A 414 22.62 -21.44 -2.74
CA GLY A 414 22.48 -21.43 -4.19
C GLY A 414 21.10 -20.94 -4.60
N VAL A 415 20.94 -20.75 -5.91
CA VAL A 415 19.76 -20.14 -6.51
C VAL A 415 18.99 -21.17 -7.30
N VAL A 416 17.66 -21.19 -7.15
CA VAL A 416 16.76 -21.93 -8.03
C VAL A 416 16.42 -21.03 -9.20
N GLU A 417 16.65 -21.45 -10.44
CA GLU A 417 16.37 -20.67 -11.63
C GLU A 417 15.02 -21.02 -12.25
N GLN A 418 14.28 -20.01 -12.66
CA GLN A 418 13.04 -20.12 -13.42
C GLN A 418 13.10 -19.12 -14.59
N ILE A 419 13.65 -19.57 -15.72
CA ILE A 419 14.00 -18.74 -16.88
C ILE A 419 13.02 -18.95 -18.02
N ILE A 420 12.54 -20.17 -18.22
CA ILE A 420 11.65 -20.54 -19.31
C ILE A 420 10.23 -20.05 -19.03
N ARG A 421 9.66 -19.31 -19.98
CA ARG A 421 8.26 -18.87 -19.91
C ARG A 421 7.33 -19.93 -20.47
N PRO A 422 6.22 -20.23 -19.79
CA PRO A 422 5.20 -21.16 -20.31
C PRO A 422 4.65 -20.78 -21.70
N THR A 423 4.69 -19.49 -22.02
CA THR A 423 4.23 -18.95 -23.33
C THR A 423 5.25 -19.13 -24.46
N GLY A 424 6.44 -19.60 -24.18
CA GLY A 424 7.53 -19.67 -25.15
C GLY A 424 8.19 -18.31 -25.48
N LEU A 425 7.73 -17.21 -24.86
CA LEU A 425 8.32 -15.89 -25.08
C LEU A 425 9.78 -15.87 -24.60
N VAL A 426 10.64 -15.28 -25.42
CA VAL A 426 12.08 -15.15 -25.13
C VAL A 426 12.42 -13.74 -24.65
N ASP A 427 13.54 -13.59 -23.95
CA ASP A 427 14.04 -12.27 -23.58
C ASP A 427 14.36 -11.44 -24.84
N PRO A 428 14.17 -10.09 -24.79
CA PRO A 428 14.30 -9.25 -25.95
C PRO A 428 15.74 -9.19 -26.46
N GLU A 429 15.89 -8.93 -27.74
CA GLU A 429 17.19 -8.59 -28.33
C GLU A 429 17.60 -7.19 -27.86
N ILE A 430 18.86 -7.03 -27.45
CA ILE A 430 19.44 -5.73 -27.07
C ILE A 430 20.32 -5.22 -28.19
N ILE A 431 20.04 -4.00 -28.66
CA ILE A 431 20.83 -3.29 -29.66
C ILE A 431 21.45 -2.05 -29.02
N VAL A 432 22.76 -1.88 -29.15
CA VAL A 432 23.46 -0.67 -28.72
C VAL A 432 23.64 0.26 -29.90
N LYS A 433 23.20 1.51 -29.79
CA LYS A 433 23.32 2.55 -30.80
C LYS A 433 24.03 3.78 -30.24
N PRO A 434 24.72 4.60 -31.03
CA PRO A 434 25.42 5.80 -30.54
C PRO A 434 24.42 6.85 -30.02
N THR A 435 24.88 7.69 -29.08
CA THR A 435 24.05 8.79 -28.55
C THR A 435 23.87 9.92 -29.55
N ARG A 436 24.80 10.10 -30.48
CA ARG A 436 24.67 11.12 -31.51
C ARG A 436 23.50 10.82 -32.44
N GLY A 437 22.52 11.72 -32.49
CA GLY A 437 21.30 11.54 -33.29
C GLY A 437 20.29 10.56 -32.67
N GLN A 438 20.44 10.25 -31.39
CA GLN A 438 19.58 9.29 -30.69
C GLN A 438 18.06 9.63 -30.76
N ILE A 439 17.72 10.92 -30.78
CA ILE A 439 16.31 11.34 -30.82
C ILE A 439 15.70 11.12 -32.21
N ASP A 440 16.45 11.42 -33.28
CA ASP A 440 15.97 11.21 -34.65
C ASP A 440 15.85 9.71 -34.95
N ASP A 441 16.78 8.90 -34.51
CA ASP A 441 16.75 7.44 -34.64
C ASP A 441 15.57 6.87 -33.83
N LEU A 442 15.40 7.33 -32.60
CA LEU A 442 14.28 6.95 -31.73
C LEU A 442 12.92 7.25 -32.38
N MET A 443 12.73 8.42 -32.99
CA MET A 443 11.49 8.76 -33.70
C MET A 443 11.21 7.82 -34.87
N GLY A 444 12.23 7.43 -35.61
CA GLY A 444 12.11 6.43 -36.67
C GLY A 444 11.67 5.07 -36.16
N GLU A 445 12.28 4.62 -35.06
CA GLU A 445 11.93 3.36 -34.38
C GLU A 445 10.51 3.40 -33.79
N ILE A 446 10.10 4.52 -33.17
CA ILE A 446 8.74 4.71 -32.67
C ILE A 446 7.71 4.59 -33.78
N ARG A 447 7.89 5.32 -34.90
CA ARG A 447 6.95 5.26 -36.03
C ARG A 447 6.80 3.85 -36.56
N THR A 448 7.89 3.10 -36.68
CA THR A 448 7.87 1.71 -37.14
C THR A 448 7.04 0.81 -36.23
N ARG A 449 7.05 1.04 -34.91
CA ARG A 449 6.25 0.27 -33.93
C ARG A 449 4.79 0.71 -33.92
N VAL A 450 4.54 2.01 -33.93
CA VAL A 450 3.20 2.59 -33.96
C VAL A 450 2.43 2.13 -35.20
N ASP A 451 3.08 2.08 -36.34
CA ASP A 451 2.48 1.59 -37.62
C ASP A 451 2.04 0.10 -37.52
N ARG A 452 2.64 -0.68 -36.60
CA ARG A 452 2.26 -2.05 -36.31
C ARG A 452 1.18 -2.17 -35.21
N GLY A 453 0.81 -1.07 -34.57
CA GLY A 453 -0.10 -1.04 -33.43
C GLY A 453 0.56 -1.34 -32.09
N ASP A 454 1.89 -1.40 -32.02
CA ASP A 454 2.65 -1.63 -30.80
C ASP A 454 2.84 -0.37 -29.97
N ARG A 455 3.29 -0.54 -28.72
CA ARG A 455 3.60 0.55 -27.78
C ARG A 455 5.10 0.63 -27.49
N VAL A 456 5.54 1.81 -27.07
CA VAL A 456 6.95 2.09 -26.80
C VAL A 456 7.13 2.70 -25.41
N LEU A 457 8.13 2.20 -24.68
CA LEU A 457 8.60 2.80 -23.43
C LEU A 457 9.95 3.49 -23.67
N VAL A 458 10.11 4.70 -23.15
CA VAL A 458 11.36 5.46 -23.24
C VAL A 458 11.81 5.86 -21.84
N THR A 459 13.06 5.53 -21.47
CA THR A 459 13.63 5.92 -20.18
C THR A 459 14.67 7.02 -20.34
N THR A 460 14.53 8.07 -19.51
CA THR A 460 15.44 9.22 -19.44
C THR A 460 16.14 9.27 -18.08
N LEU A 461 17.11 10.16 -17.91
CA LEU A 461 17.83 10.34 -16.65
C LEU A 461 17.23 11.36 -15.70
N THR A 462 16.50 12.35 -16.23
CA THR A 462 15.95 13.44 -15.42
C THR A 462 14.50 13.74 -15.78
N LYS A 463 13.77 14.35 -14.84
CA LYS A 463 12.39 14.81 -15.03
C LYS A 463 12.30 15.78 -16.22
N LYS A 464 13.21 16.75 -16.26
CA LYS A 464 13.26 17.74 -17.34
C LYS A 464 13.47 17.11 -18.72
N MET A 465 14.38 16.13 -18.83
CA MET A 465 14.56 15.40 -20.11
C MET A 465 13.30 14.65 -20.54
N ALA A 466 12.55 14.07 -19.56
CA ALA A 466 11.31 13.37 -19.87
C ALA A 466 10.23 14.33 -20.36
N GLU A 467 10.10 15.50 -19.74
CA GLU A 467 9.18 16.57 -20.14
C GLU A 467 9.54 17.11 -21.52
N ASP A 468 10.78 17.58 -21.70
CA ASP A 468 11.28 18.13 -22.99
C ASP A 468 11.13 17.12 -24.14
N LEU A 469 11.41 15.83 -23.89
CA LEU A 469 11.25 14.79 -24.92
C LEU A 469 9.77 14.52 -25.22
N THR A 470 8.90 14.53 -24.22
CA THR A 470 7.45 14.34 -24.43
C THR A 470 6.89 15.45 -25.31
N ASP A 471 7.22 16.70 -25.01
CA ASP A 471 6.77 17.86 -25.77
C ASP A 471 7.29 17.78 -27.21
N TYR A 472 8.57 17.47 -27.39
CA TYR A 472 9.19 17.31 -28.70
C TYR A 472 8.52 16.21 -29.54
N LEU A 473 8.24 15.05 -28.96
CA LEU A 473 7.55 13.96 -29.67
C LEU A 473 6.11 14.33 -30.05
N MET A 474 5.38 15.03 -29.15
CA MET A 474 4.02 15.52 -29.43
C MET A 474 4.01 16.56 -30.57
N GLU A 475 4.97 17.50 -30.61
CA GLU A 475 5.12 18.47 -31.69
C GLU A 475 5.35 17.78 -33.05
N HIS A 476 5.95 16.60 -33.06
CA HIS A 476 6.18 15.78 -34.26
C HIS A 476 5.05 14.78 -34.55
N GLY A 477 3.89 14.95 -33.89
CA GLY A 477 2.68 14.18 -34.15
C GLY A 477 2.66 12.76 -33.55
N ILE A 478 3.52 12.47 -32.59
CA ILE A 478 3.54 11.20 -31.86
C ILE A 478 2.74 11.34 -30.57
N ARG A 479 1.72 10.51 -30.39
CA ARG A 479 0.90 10.51 -29.17
C ARG A 479 1.71 10.01 -27.99
N THR A 480 2.15 10.91 -27.14
CA THR A 480 3.10 10.65 -26.05
C THR A 480 2.53 11.15 -24.72
N ARG A 481 2.82 10.42 -23.64
CA ARG A 481 2.61 10.84 -22.24
C ARG A 481 3.90 10.64 -21.47
N TYR A 482 4.11 11.38 -20.38
CA TYR A 482 5.20 11.12 -19.46
C TYR A 482 4.72 10.72 -18.08
N LEU A 483 5.55 9.92 -17.40
CA LEU A 483 5.28 9.41 -16.07
C LEU A 483 6.35 9.92 -15.11
N HIS A 484 5.95 10.66 -14.08
CA HIS A 484 6.84 11.16 -13.04
C HIS A 484 6.44 10.66 -11.64
N SER A 485 7.35 10.85 -10.65
CA SER A 485 7.20 10.32 -9.29
C SER A 485 6.09 10.96 -8.46
N GLU A 486 5.57 12.12 -8.89
CA GLU A 486 4.54 12.90 -8.18
C GLU A 486 3.11 12.58 -8.65
N ILE A 487 2.96 11.74 -9.66
CA ILE A 487 1.65 11.30 -10.13
C ILE A 487 1.07 10.32 -9.11
N ASP A 488 -0.15 10.58 -8.68
CA ASP A 488 -0.93 9.70 -7.80
C ASP A 488 -1.09 8.28 -8.37
N THR A 489 -1.21 7.30 -7.48
CA THR A 489 -1.28 5.87 -7.85
C THR A 489 -2.44 5.57 -8.79
N LEU A 490 -3.61 6.16 -8.55
CA LEU A 490 -4.80 5.96 -9.41
C LEU A 490 -4.58 6.53 -10.81
N LYS A 491 -4.09 7.75 -10.91
CA LYS A 491 -3.81 8.40 -12.19
C LYS A 491 -2.71 7.69 -12.99
N ARG A 492 -1.79 7.04 -12.30
CA ARG A 492 -0.77 6.19 -12.90
C ARG A 492 -1.36 4.93 -13.52
N ILE A 493 -2.28 4.26 -12.82
CA ILE A 493 -3.00 3.08 -13.31
C ILE A 493 -3.84 3.44 -14.54
N GLU A 494 -4.50 4.61 -14.52
CA GLU A 494 -5.25 5.13 -15.64
C GLU A 494 -4.35 5.36 -16.87
N LEU A 495 -3.21 6.04 -16.71
CA LEU A 495 -2.23 6.23 -17.81
C LEU A 495 -1.78 4.91 -18.43
N LEU A 496 -1.56 3.89 -17.62
CA LEU A 496 -1.14 2.59 -18.14
C LEU A 496 -2.26 1.87 -18.86
N LYS A 497 -3.49 2.00 -18.38
CA LYS A 497 -4.68 1.50 -19.08
C LYS A 497 -4.86 2.21 -20.42
N GLU A 498 -4.72 3.52 -20.46
CA GLU A 498 -4.76 4.33 -21.70
C GLU A 498 -3.68 3.88 -22.70
N LEU A 499 -2.44 3.64 -22.25
CA LEU A 499 -1.36 3.10 -23.09
C LEU A 499 -1.76 1.75 -23.70
N ARG A 500 -2.28 0.83 -22.88
CA ARG A 500 -2.72 -0.49 -23.34
C ARG A 500 -3.89 -0.40 -24.32
N MET A 501 -4.84 0.50 -24.08
CA MET A 501 -5.98 0.74 -24.97
C MET A 501 -5.60 1.46 -26.28
N GLY A 502 -4.39 2.04 -26.34
CA GLY A 502 -3.88 2.75 -27.52
C GLY A 502 -4.35 4.18 -27.66
N GLU A 503 -4.77 4.81 -26.57
CA GLU A 503 -5.10 6.23 -26.57
C GLU A 503 -3.85 7.09 -26.82
N PHE A 504 -2.68 6.58 -26.42
CA PHE A 504 -1.37 7.08 -26.82
C PHE A 504 -0.38 5.94 -27.08
N ASP A 505 0.75 6.22 -27.71
CA ASP A 505 1.65 5.20 -28.24
C ASP A 505 2.98 5.09 -27.48
N VAL A 506 3.41 6.19 -26.88
CA VAL A 506 4.72 6.30 -26.21
C VAL A 506 4.56 6.78 -24.79
N LEU A 507 5.15 6.04 -23.84
CA LEU A 507 5.26 6.44 -22.45
C LEU A 507 6.74 6.78 -22.15
N VAL A 508 7.00 8.02 -21.77
CA VAL A 508 8.33 8.50 -21.37
C VAL A 508 8.39 8.57 -19.84
N GLY A 509 9.49 8.13 -19.24
CA GLY A 509 9.67 8.23 -17.80
C GLY A 509 11.12 8.11 -17.34
N ILE A 510 11.39 8.51 -16.11
CA ILE A 510 12.72 8.38 -15.49
C ILE A 510 12.96 6.97 -15.00
N ASN A 511 11.99 6.44 -14.29
CA ASN A 511 12.04 5.12 -13.66
C ASN A 511 10.72 4.39 -13.88
N LEU A 512 10.60 3.73 -15.00
CA LEU A 512 9.44 2.91 -15.35
C LEU A 512 9.46 1.53 -14.66
N LEU A 513 10.39 1.33 -13.70
CA LEU A 513 10.64 0.05 -13.04
C LEU A 513 9.74 -0.20 -11.84
N ARG A 514 9.27 0.87 -11.18
CA ARG A 514 8.69 0.77 -9.82
C ARG A 514 7.39 -0.02 -9.73
N GLU A 515 6.80 -0.46 -10.86
CA GLU A 515 5.39 -0.80 -10.84
C GLU A 515 5.01 -2.21 -11.29
N GLY A 516 5.96 -3.10 -11.53
CA GLY A 516 5.65 -4.49 -11.84
C GLY A 516 4.69 -4.68 -13.04
N LEU A 517 4.67 -3.70 -13.96
CA LEU A 517 3.66 -3.58 -14.98
C LEU A 517 3.78 -4.65 -16.04
N ASP A 518 2.65 -5.26 -16.31
CA ASP A 518 2.45 -6.24 -17.35
C ASP A 518 1.92 -5.55 -18.60
N LEU A 519 2.81 -5.18 -19.53
CA LEU A 519 2.49 -4.44 -20.75
C LEU A 519 2.84 -5.29 -22.00
N PRO A 520 2.03 -6.29 -22.36
CA PRO A 520 2.30 -7.16 -23.50
C PRO A 520 2.28 -6.42 -24.84
N GLU A 521 1.67 -5.23 -24.88
CA GLU A 521 1.60 -4.37 -26.07
C GLU A 521 2.92 -3.65 -26.37
N VAL A 522 3.86 -3.61 -25.41
CA VAL A 522 5.16 -2.92 -25.56
C VAL A 522 6.14 -3.81 -26.31
N SER A 523 6.49 -3.41 -27.54
CA SER A 523 7.49 -4.10 -28.36
C SER A 523 8.86 -3.43 -28.36
N LEU A 524 8.96 -2.17 -27.93
CA LEU A 524 10.22 -1.45 -27.85
C LEU A 524 10.40 -0.78 -26.49
N VAL A 525 11.56 -1.01 -25.89
CA VAL A 525 12.07 -0.23 -24.76
C VAL A 525 13.33 0.51 -25.20
N ALA A 526 13.30 1.83 -25.17
CA ALA A 526 14.44 2.67 -25.49
C ALA A 526 15.05 3.25 -24.20
N ILE A 527 16.35 3.09 -24.04
CA ILE A 527 17.12 3.58 -22.91
C ILE A 527 18.07 4.65 -23.41
N LEU A 528 17.74 5.93 -23.14
CA LEU A 528 18.59 7.05 -23.53
C LEU A 528 19.76 7.20 -22.57
N ASP A 529 20.91 7.60 -23.10
CA ASP A 529 22.14 7.83 -22.33
C ASP A 529 22.43 6.64 -21.38
N ALA A 530 22.44 5.43 -21.93
CA ALA A 530 22.60 4.20 -21.16
C ALA A 530 24.00 4.06 -20.54
N ASP A 531 24.99 4.76 -21.06
CA ASP A 531 26.39 4.80 -20.59
C ASP A 531 26.62 5.80 -19.43
N LYS A 532 25.61 6.53 -18.99
CA LYS A 532 25.71 7.42 -17.83
C LYS A 532 25.48 6.62 -16.55
N GLU A 533 26.56 6.06 -16.01
CA GLU A 533 26.50 5.26 -14.80
C GLU A 533 25.84 5.98 -13.63
N GLY A 534 25.05 5.23 -12.84
CA GLY A 534 24.32 5.71 -11.70
C GLY A 534 23.21 4.74 -11.30
N PHE A 535 22.43 5.07 -10.28
CA PHE A 535 21.37 4.22 -9.76
C PHE A 535 20.37 3.76 -10.83
N LEU A 536 20.00 4.67 -11.77
CA LEU A 536 19.04 4.38 -12.85
C LEU A 536 19.66 3.56 -14.03
N ARG A 537 20.96 3.41 -14.07
CA ARG A 537 21.70 2.68 -15.10
C ARG A 537 22.60 1.59 -14.49
N SER A 538 22.31 1.18 -13.25
CA SER A 538 22.93 0.01 -12.65
C SER A 538 22.53 -1.27 -13.39
N GLU A 539 23.32 -2.32 -13.27
CA GLU A 539 23.04 -3.64 -13.86
C GLU A 539 21.59 -4.11 -13.60
N ARG A 540 21.13 -4.00 -12.34
CA ARG A 540 19.77 -4.39 -11.91
C ARG A 540 18.71 -3.54 -12.59
N SER A 541 18.89 -2.22 -12.62
CA SER A 541 17.95 -1.30 -13.28
C SER A 541 17.84 -1.58 -14.76
N LEU A 542 18.96 -1.88 -15.42
CA LEU A 542 18.98 -2.22 -16.85
C LEU A 542 18.27 -3.54 -17.11
N ILE A 543 18.56 -4.62 -16.37
CA ILE A 543 17.89 -5.94 -16.52
C ILE A 543 16.38 -5.81 -16.30
N GLN A 544 15.95 -5.06 -15.27
CA GLN A 544 14.53 -4.81 -15.00
C GLN A 544 13.85 -4.04 -16.14
N THR A 545 14.53 -3.04 -16.67
CA THR A 545 14.01 -2.24 -17.80
C THR A 545 13.91 -3.09 -19.07
N VAL A 546 14.94 -3.86 -19.37
CA VAL A 546 14.95 -4.82 -20.49
C VAL A 546 13.79 -5.81 -20.39
N GLY A 547 13.52 -6.32 -19.19
CA GLY A 547 12.44 -7.25 -18.93
C GLY A 547 11.03 -6.73 -19.27
N ARG A 548 10.85 -5.40 -19.45
CA ARG A 548 9.55 -4.84 -19.87
C ARG A 548 9.18 -5.18 -21.32
N ALA A 549 10.14 -5.39 -22.19
CA ALA A 549 9.90 -5.84 -23.56
C ALA A 549 9.76 -7.37 -23.70
N ALA A 550 10.04 -8.14 -22.65
CA ALA A 550 10.08 -9.60 -22.68
C ALA A 550 8.69 -10.27 -22.79
N ARG A 551 7.61 -9.51 -22.81
CA ARG A 551 6.22 -10.01 -22.91
C ARG A 551 5.63 -9.85 -24.30
N ASN A 552 6.37 -9.28 -25.21
CA ASN A 552 5.98 -9.14 -26.60
C ASN A 552 6.83 -10.08 -27.48
N VAL A 553 6.19 -10.74 -28.44
CA VAL A 553 6.87 -11.66 -29.38
C VAL A 553 7.97 -10.93 -30.16
N ASN A 554 7.75 -9.65 -30.49
CA ASN A 554 8.68 -8.79 -31.20
C ASN A 554 9.47 -7.86 -30.26
N GLY A 555 9.59 -8.25 -28.98
CA GLY A 555 10.25 -7.43 -27.96
C GLY A 555 11.71 -7.11 -28.31
N GLN A 556 12.08 -5.83 -28.29
CA GLN A 556 13.40 -5.33 -28.57
C GLN A 556 13.76 -4.20 -27.61
N VAL A 557 15.04 -4.10 -27.27
CA VAL A 557 15.58 -3.01 -26.45
C VAL A 557 16.67 -2.29 -27.21
N ILE A 558 16.61 -0.96 -27.24
CA ILE A 558 17.66 -0.11 -27.78
C ILE A 558 18.29 0.66 -26.64
N MET A 559 19.60 0.47 -26.46
CA MET A 559 20.43 1.24 -25.53
C MET A 559 21.23 2.26 -26.31
N TYR A 560 20.96 3.55 -26.11
CA TYR A 560 21.77 4.61 -26.73
C TYR A 560 22.96 4.90 -25.81
N ALA A 561 24.16 4.58 -26.31
CA ALA A 561 25.41 4.68 -25.58
C ALA A 561 26.60 4.85 -26.54
N ASP A 562 27.58 5.67 -26.16
CA ASP A 562 28.83 5.82 -26.93
C ASP A 562 29.88 4.80 -26.50
N GLN A 563 29.74 4.22 -25.30
CA GLN A 563 30.59 3.14 -24.81
C GLN A 563 29.75 2.16 -23.98
N ILE A 564 30.13 0.90 -23.97
CA ILE A 564 29.49 -0.12 -23.13
C ILE A 564 30.17 -0.06 -21.77
N THR A 565 29.37 0.26 -20.73
CA THR A 565 29.84 0.26 -19.34
C THR A 565 29.77 -1.14 -18.73
N ASP A 566 30.41 -1.35 -17.57
CA ASP A 566 30.37 -2.64 -16.87
C ASP A 566 28.91 -3.05 -16.53
N SER A 567 28.10 -2.12 -16.08
CA SER A 567 26.67 -2.37 -15.81
C SER A 567 25.88 -2.77 -17.05
N MET A 568 26.16 -2.14 -18.19
CA MET A 568 25.56 -2.51 -19.47
C MET A 568 26.01 -3.90 -19.89
N GLN A 569 27.30 -4.20 -19.78
CA GLN A 569 27.85 -5.50 -20.18
C GLN A 569 27.20 -6.64 -19.41
N VAL A 570 27.10 -6.51 -18.08
CA VAL A 570 26.42 -7.52 -17.23
C VAL A 570 24.96 -7.70 -17.65
N ALA A 571 24.25 -6.61 -17.92
CA ALA A 571 22.83 -6.68 -18.32
C ALA A 571 22.67 -7.34 -19.70
N ILE A 572 23.55 -7.04 -20.66
CA ILE A 572 23.54 -7.63 -22.00
C ILE A 572 23.86 -9.13 -21.92
N ASP A 573 24.92 -9.50 -21.21
CA ASP A 573 25.38 -10.88 -21.09
C ASP A 573 24.31 -11.76 -20.42
N GLU A 574 23.70 -11.29 -19.32
CA GLU A 574 22.65 -12.03 -18.64
C GLU A 574 21.39 -12.17 -19.49
N THR A 575 20.99 -11.10 -20.20
CA THR A 575 19.84 -11.16 -21.11
C THR A 575 20.09 -12.14 -22.25
N ASN A 576 21.27 -12.13 -22.87
CA ASN A 576 21.65 -13.05 -23.92
C ASN A 576 21.71 -14.49 -23.40
N ARG A 577 22.29 -14.75 -22.23
CA ARG A 577 22.31 -16.07 -21.58
C ARG A 577 20.88 -16.63 -21.43
N ARG A 578 19.98 -15.84 -20.89
CA ARG A 578 18.57 -16.24 -20.73
C ARG A 578 17.90 -16.49 -22.06
N ARG A 579 18.11 -15.62 -23.04
CA ARG A 579 17.55 -15.74 -24.38
C ARG A 579 18.01 -17.02 -25.07
N ASP A 580 19.29 -17.37 -24.99
CA ASP A 580 19.86 -18.59 -25.59
C ASP A 580 19.25 -19.84 -24.97
N ILE A 581 19.09 -19.90 -23.65
CA ILE A 581 18.42 -21.00 -22.95
C ILE A 581 16.96 -21.14 -23.42
N GLN A 582 16.24 -20.03 -23.50
CA GLN A 582 14.83 -20.00 -23.91
C GLN A 582 14.66 -20.46 -25.37
N MET A 583 15.51 -19.98 -26.27
CA MET A 583 15.48 -20.38 -27.68
C MET A 583 15.83 -21.86 -27.87
N ALA A 584 16.83 -22.36 -27.13
CA ALA A 584 17.20 -23.77 -27.16
C ALA A 584 16.03 -24.65 -26.67
N TYR A 585 15.39 -24.29 -25.56
CA TYR A 585 14.24 -24.99 -25.02
C TYR A 585 13.06 -25.01 -26.01
N ASN A 586 12.71 -23.84 -26.57
CA ASN A 586 11.63 -23.75 -27.56
C ASN A 586 11.88 -24.63 -28.79
N LYS A 587 13.13 -24.65 -29.28
CA LYS A 587 13.53 -25.48 -30.41
C LYS A 587 13.45 -26.98 -30.09
N GLU A 588 13.89 -27.39 -28.92
CA GLU A 588 13.84 -28.78 -28.46
C GLU A 588 12.41 -29.30 -28.31
N HIS A 589 11.52 -28.46 -27.77
CA HIS A 589 10.13 -28.82 -27.49
C HIS A 589 9.14 -28.43 -28.59
N GLY A 590 9.60 -27.82 -29.69
CA GLY A 590 8.75 -27.37 -30.80
C GLY A 590 7.74 -26.30 -30.40
N ILE A 591 8.11 -25.42 -29.45
CA ILE A 591 7.22 -24.36 -28.94
C ILE A 591 7.35 -23.13 -29.84
N ASP A 592 6.21 -22.66 -30.33
CA ASP A 592 6.09 -21.37 -31.03
C ASP A 592 5.65 -20.29 -30.02
N PRO A 593 6.41 -19.17 -29.85
CA PRO A 593 6.08 -18.12 -28.92
C PRO A 593 4.68 -17.54 -29.15
N GLN A 594 3.85 -17.54 -28.09
CA GLN A 594 2.50 -17.01 -28.16
C GLN A 594 2.39 -15.69 -27.39
N PRO A 595 1.67 -14.68 -27.93
CA PRO A 595 1.46 -13.43 -27.23
C PRO A 595 0.65 -13.65 -25.97
N LEU A 596 1.04 -13.00 -24.87
CA LEU A 596 0.28 -13.04 -23.63
C LEU A 596 -1.01 -12.23 -23.79
N ARG A 597 -2.18 -12.89 -23.61
CA ARG A 597 -3.49 -12.22 -23.62
C ARG A 597 -4.01 -12.13 -22.18
N LYS A 598 -3.84 -10.99 -21.52
CA LYS A 598 -4.48 -10.69 -20.23
C LYS A 598 -5.66 -9.73 -20.39
N LYS A 599 -6.77 -10.04 -19.72
CA LYS A 599 -7.92 -9.11 -19.62
C LYS A 599 -7.52 -7.83 -18.88
N ILE A 600 -7.92 -6.67 -19.39
CA ILE A 600 -7.51 -5.34 -18.90
C ILE A 600 -8.31 -4.94 -17.63
N GLY A 601 -9.27 -5.72 -17.17
CA GLY A 601 -10.34 -5.27 -16.27
C GLY A 601 -10.11 -5.36 -14.75
N ASP A 602 -9.41 -6.38 -14.26
CA ASP A 602 -9.63 -6.82 -12.86
C ASP A 602 -8.91 -6.01 -11.76
N ILE A 603 -7.74 -5.47 -12.03
CA ILE A 603 -6.95 -4.76 -11.01
C ILE A 603 -7.50 -3.35 -10.76
N THR A 604 -8.02 -2.73 -11.82
CA THR A 604 -8.60 -1.39 -11.77
C THR A 604 -9.86 -1.34 -10.91
N GLU A 605 -10.61 -2.42 -10.82
CA GLU A 605 -11.86 -2.48 -10.08
C GLU A 605 -11.65 -2.56 -8.57
N MET A 606 -10.66 -3.32 -8.12
CA MET A 606 -10.29 -3.40 -6.70
C MET A 606 -9.69 -2.07 -6.19
N LEU A 607 -8.79 -1.48 -6.98
CA LEU A 607 -8.19 -0.18 -6.65
C LEU A 607 -9.14 0.99 -6.87
N ALA A 608 -10.12 0.89 -7.78
CA ALA A 608 -11.18 1.88 -7.96
C ALA A 608 -12.23 1.82 -6.83
N ARG A 609 -12.50 0.65 -6.25
CA ARG A 609 -13.33 0.54 -5.04
C ARG A 609 -12.63 1.19 -3.85
N GLU A 610 -11.32 1.01 -3.70
CA GLU A 610 -10.50 1.72 -2.71
C GLU A 610 -10.57 3.25 -2.93
N GLY A 611 -10.54 3.73 -4.19
CA GLY A 611 -10.62 5.15 -4.52
C GLY A 611 -12.02 5.75 -4.37
N ALA A 612 -13.08 5.03 -4.75
CA ALA A 612 -14.46 5.49 -4.67
C ALA A 612 -14.93 5.70 -3.22
N ASP A 613 -14.50 4.84 -2.30
CA ASP A 613 -14.76 5.01 -0.87
C ASP A 613 -14.08 6.27 -0.31
N THR A 614 -12.90 6.63 -0.84
CA THR A 614 -12.16 7.84 -0.47
C THR A 614 -12.87 9.10 -0.97
N ASP A 615 -13.36 9.11 -2.21
CA ASP A 615 -14.09 10.23 -2.79
C ASP A 615 -15.44 10.45 -2.10
N GLU A 616 -16.17 9.39 -1.76
CA GLU A 616 -17.42 9.45 -1.00
C GLU A 616 -17.20 9.97 0.44
N LEU A 617 -16.08 9.61 1.06
CA LEU A 617 -15.67 10.12 2.37
C LEU A 617 -15.28 11.61 2.29
N VAL A 618 -14.53 12.01 1.27
CA VAL A 618 -14.16 13.41 1.05
C VAL A 618 -15.40 14.26 0.76
N GLU A 619 -16.35 13.76 -0.01
CA GLU A 619 -17.64 14.45 -0.23
C GLU A 619 -18.49 14.51 1.06
N LYS A 620 -18.60 13.41 1.84
CA LYS A 620 -19.31 13.41 3.13
C LYS A 620 -18.65 14.32 4.17
N PHE A 621 -17.31 14.39 4.19
CA PHE A 621 -16.56 15.29 5.09
C PHE A 621 -16.74 16.76 4.71
N ASN A 622 -16.77 17.07 3.42
CA ASN A 622 -17.10 18.42 2.91
C ASN A 622 -18.57 18.78 3.17
N TYR A 623 -19.49 17.82 3.10
CA TYR A 623 -20.91 18.01 3.43
C TYR A 623 -21.16 18.16 4.95
N GLY A 624 -20.41 17.45 5.79
CA GLY A 624 -20.53 17.49 7.26
C GLY A 624 -19.99 18.77 7.91
N LYS A 625 -18.98 19.40 7.32
CA LYS A 625 -18.45 20.70 7.79
C LYS A 625 -19.33 21.89 7.41
N GLY A 626 -20.27 21.75 6.48
CA GLY A 626 -21.15 22.80 5.99
C GLY A 626 -22.47 23.01 6.74
N HIS A 627 -22.85 22.18 7.72
CA HIS A 627 -24.23 22.17 8.22
C HIS A 627 -24.45 22.41 9.71
N ARG A 628 -23.54 23.06 10.41
CA ARG A 628 -23.86 23.62 11.74
C ARG A 628 -23.41 25.09 11.82
N GLY A 629 -24.28 25.99 11.38
CA GLY A 629 -24.32 27.37 11.92
C GLY A 629 -24.00 28.51 10.96
N TYR A 630 -24.00 28.36 9.63
CA TYR A 630 -23.76 29.55 8.76
C TYR A 630 -24.63 29.62 7.49
N ASN A 631 -25.86 29.15 7.55
CA ASN A 631 -26.75 29.14 6.36
C ASN A 631 -27.82 30.25 6.39
N SER A 632 -27.54 31.43 6.94
CA SER A 632 -28.51 32.52 6.87
C SER A 632 -28.01 33.86 6.33
N MET A 633 -26.73 33.96 5.86
CA MET A 633 -26.24 35.25 5.37
C MET A 633 -25.27 35.16 4.17
N ILE A 634 -25.41 34.23 3.28
CA ILE A 634 -24.68 34.25 2.01
C ILE A 634 -25.67 34.57 0.91
N THR A 635 -25.53 35.77 0.28
CA THR A 635 -26.34 36.22 -0.86
C THR A 635 -26.00 35.39 -2.11
N ASP A 636 -26.95 35.31 -3.07
CA ASP A 636 -26.73 34.58 -4.34
C ASP A 636 -25.55 35.13 -5.17
N GLU A 637 -25.17 36.39 -4.96
CA GLU A 637 -23.95 36.98 -5.55
C GLU A 637 -22.65 36.36 -4.99
N GLN A 638 -22.62 35.98 -3.71
CA GLN A 638 -21.45 35.32 -3.10
C GLN A 638 -21.33 33.86 -3.53
N ARG A 639 -22.45 33.17 -3.85
CA ARG A 639 -22.43 31.82 -4.45
C ARG A 639 -21.91 31.84 -5.88
N ALA A 640 -22.21 32.91 -6.65
CA ALA A 640 -21.69 33.08 -8.00
C ALA A 640 -20.18 33.36 -8.03
N ALA A 641 -19.64 33.97 -6.98
CA ALA A 641 -18.21 34.25 -6.85
C ALA A 641 -17.36 32.99 -6.47
N GLN A 642 -17.95 31.96 -5.85
CA GLN A 642 -17.26 30.72 -5.49
C GLN A 642 -17.04 29.72 -6.64
N GLY A 643 -17.70 29.92 -7.78
CA GLY A 643 -17.66 29.01 -8.94
C GLY A 643 -17.00 29.56 -10.21
N ARG A 644 -16.49 30.81 -10.22
CA ARG A 644 -15.80 31.36 -11.39
C ARG A 644 -14.30 31.17 -11.27
N ARG A 645 -13.73 30.20 -11.99
CA ARG A 645 -12.36 30.36 -12.51
C ARG A 645 -12.38 31.60 -13.39
N LEU A 646 -11.76 32.67 -12.92
CA LEU A 646 -11.54 33.89 -13.74
C LEU A 646 -10.74 33.45 -14.96
N ASP A 647 -11.31 33.67 -16.13
CA ASP A 647 -10.60 33.49 -17.41
C ASP A 647 -9.63 34.68 -17.56
N VAL A 648 -8.44 34.50 -16.98
CA VAL A 648 -7.37 35.52 -16.92
C VAL A 648 -6.67 35.72 -18.26
N SER A 649 -6.93 34.86 -19.26
CA SER A 649 -6.30 34.93 -20.60
C SER A 649 -6.64 36.19 -21.38
N LYS A 650 -7.63 37.01 -20.92
CA LYS A 650 -8.10 38.26 -21.55
C LYS A 650 -7.84 39.52 -20.72
N MET A 651 -7.15 39.36 -19.55
CA MET A 651 -6.85 40.53 -18.71
C MET A 651 -5.59 41.24 -19.18
N ALA A 652 -5.57 42.59 -19.07
CA ALA A 652 -4.37 43.36 -19.31
C ALA A 652 -3.33 43.12 -18.18
N GLU A 653 -2.04 43.19 -18.49
CA GLU A 653 -0.92 42.97 -17.57
C GLU A 653 -1.03 43.83 -16.30
N GLU A 654 -1.49 45.07 -16.44
CA GLU A 654 -1.67 46.03 -15.32
C GLU A 654 -2.83 45.61 -14.39
N ASP A 655 -3.92 45.06 -14.97
CA ASP A 655 -5.09 44.60 -14.20
C ASP A 655 -4.80 43.27 -13.48
N LEU A 656 -4.01 42.38 -14.08
CA LEU A 656 -3.54 41.18 -13.46
C LEU A 656 -2.58 41.46 -12.28
N GLY A 657 -1.72 42.50 -12.42
CA GLY A 657 -0.89 43.02 -11.37
C GLY A 657 -1.67 43.54 -10.16
N LYS A 658 -2.74 44.30 -10.43
CA LYS A 658 -3.65 44.81 -9.37
C LYS A 658 -4.37 43.69 -8.65
N LEU A 659 -4.90 42.73 -9.39
CA LEU A 659 -5.57 41.54 -8.82
C LEU A 659 -4.65 40.77 -7.87
N ILE A 660 -3.38 40.56 -8.23
CA ILE A 660 -2.38 39.89 -7.38
C ILE A 660 -2.16 40.68 -6.07
N VAL A 661 -2.13 42.00 -6.11
CA VAL A 661 -1.97 42.85 -4.93
C VAL A 661 -3.19 42.74 -4.01
N ASP A 662 -4.40 42.79 -4.58
CA ASP A 662 -5.66 42.70 -3.83
C ASP A 662 -5.80 41.33 -3.16
N LEU A 663 -5.57 40.24 -3.88
CA LEU A 663 -5.57 38.87 -3.33
C LEU A 663 -4.48 38.67 -2.27
N THR A 664 -3.32 39.30 -2.43
CA THR A 664 -2.24 39.24 -1.41
C THR A 664 -2.67 39.94 -0.11
N THR A 665 -3.40 41.03 -0.21
CA THR A 665 -3.93 41.76 0.94
C THR A 665 -5.02 40.95 1.64
N GLU A 666 -5.91 40.32 0.86
CA GLU A 666 -6.97 39.45 1.37
C GLU A 666 -6.41 38.19 2.03
N MET A 667 -5.37 37.58 1.44
CA MET A 667 -4.66 36.46 2.02
C MET A 667 -4.06 36.80 3.40
N ARG A 668 -3.44 37.97 3.52
CA ARG A 668 -2.87 38.44 4.80
C ARG A 668 -3.94 38.74 5.85
N SER A 669 -5.09 39.30 5.43
CA SER A 669 -6.24 39.53 6.30
C SER A 669 -6.82 38.20 6.81
N ALA A 670 -7.01 37.23 5.91
CA ALA A 670 -7.49 35.89 6.25
C ALA A 670 -6.52 35.15 7.21
N ALA A 671 -5.20 35.29 7.01
CA ALA A 671 -4.20 34.74 7.91
C ALA A 671 -4.24 35.42 9.29
N GLY A 672 -4.45 36.75 9.34
CA GLY A 672 -4.59 37.50 10.59
C GLY A 672 -5.89 37.15 11.36
N GLU A 673 -6.92 36.71 10.66
CA GLU A 673 -8.20 36.25 11.22
C GLU A 673 -8.19 34.73 11.54
N LEU A 674 -7.03 34.05 11.46
CA LEU A 674 -6.84 32.62 11.69
C LEU A 674 -7.65 31.73 10.71
N LYS A 675 -8.03 32.22 9.55
CA LYS A 675 -8.71 31.50 8.47
C LYS A 675 -7.68 30.87 7.52
N PHE A 676 -6.88 29.94 8.04
CA PHE A 676 -5.71 29.39 7.33
C PHE A 676 -6.04 28.67 6.02
N GLU A 677 -7.19 28.02 5.91
CA GLU A 677 -7.63 27.36 4.67
C GLU A 677 -7.90 28.39 3.55
N VAL A 678 -8.52 29.52 3.89
CA VAL A 678 -8.76 30.61 2.94
C VAL A 678 -7.43 31.26 2.54
N ALA A 679 -6.54 31.50 3.49
CA ALA A 679 -5.22 32.06 3.25
C ALA A 679 -4.36 31.13 2.36
N ALA A 680 -4.41 29.81 2.58
CA ALA A 680 -3.68 28.84 1.78
C ALA A 680 -4.21 28.80 0.32
N ARG A 681 -5.53 28.78 0.12
CA ARG A 681 -6.14 28.82 -1.22
C ARG A 681 -5.78 30.11 -1.98
N LEU A 682 -5.87 31.25 -1.32
CA LEU A 682 -5.48 32.54 -1.91
C LEU A 682 -3.99 32.60 -2.25
N ARG A 683 -3.12 32.00 -1.44
CA ARG A 683 -1.68 31.88 -1.73
C ARG A 683 -1.43 31.09 -3.01
N ASP A 684 -2.11 29.97 -3.17
CA ASP A 684 -1.94 29.09 -4.34
C ASP A 684 -2.48 29.76 -5.60
N GLU A 685 -3.62 30.46 -5.52
CA GLU A 685 -4.18 31.27 -6.61
C GLU A 685 -3.26 32.43 -7.00
N ILE A 686 -2.64 33.12 -6.02
CA ILE A 686 -1.63 34.17 -6.27
C ILE A 686 -0.40 33.59 -6.97
N ALA A 687 0.02 32.37 -6.64
CA ALA A 687 1.17 31.72 -7.27
C ALA A 687 0.90 31.44 -8.75
N ASP A 688 -0.28 30.96 -9.07
CA ASP A 688 -0.71 30.69 -10.46
C ASP A 688 -0.82 31.99 -11.27
N LEU A 689 -1.45 33.03 -10.73
CA LEU A 689 -1.56 34.34 -11.37
C LEU A 689 -0.20 35.00 -11.63
N LYS A 690 0.75 34.85 -10.71
CA LYS A 690 2.13 35.33 -10.89
C LYS A 690 2.86 34.58 -12.00
N LYS A 691 2.55 33.31 -12.21
CA LYS A 691 3.12 32.52 -13.30
C LYS A 691 2.59 33.00 -14.66
N GLU A 692 1.29 33.24 -14.75
CA GLU A 692 0.65 33.82 -15.96
C GLU A 692 1.16 35.22 -16.27
N LEU A 693 1.31 36.08 -15.25
CA LEU A 693 1.87 37.42 -15.45
C LEU A 693 3.30 37.37 -16.01
N ARG A 694 4.14 36.44 -15.55
CA ARG A 694 5.50 36.26 -16.10
C ARG A 694 5.45 35.82 -17.56
N GLN A 695 4.57 34.90 -17.92
CA GLN A 695 4.41 34.42 -19.29
C GLN A 695 3.93 35.55 -20.22
N MET A 696 3.01 36.42 -19.76
CA MET A 696 2.58 37.60 -20.51
C MET A 696 3.70 38.62 -20.70
N VAL A 697 4.50 38.88 -19.66
CA VAL A 697 5.67 39.80 -19.75
C VAL A 697 6.75 39.22 -20.69
N GLU A 698 6.97 37.92 -20.70
CA GLU A 698 7.92 37.26 -21.61
C GLU A 698 7.40 37.25 -23.06
N ALA A 699 6.09 37.11 -23.29
CA ALA A 699 5.49 37.14 -24.63
C ALA A 699 5.44 38.53 -25.22
N ASN A 700 5.47 39.60 -24.40
CA ASN A 700 5.49 41.01 -24.83
C ASN A 700 6.92 41.59 -24.97
N ARG A 701 7.96 40.80 -24.67
CA ARG A 701 9.37 41.09 -24.94
C ARG A 701 9.84 40.44 -26.24
#